data_73b2c9608c27d1806d86a86b7bf3ae31
#
_entry.id   73b2c9608c27d1806d86a86b7bf3ae31
#
_cell.length_a   1.000
_cell.length_b   1.000
_cell.length_c   1.000
_cell.angle_alpha   90.00
_cell.angle_beta   90.00
_cell.angle_gamma   90.00
#
_symmetry.space_group_name_H-M   'P 1'
#
loop_
_entity.id
_entity.type
_entity.pdbx_description
1 polymer ?
#
loop_
_entity_poly.entity_id
_entity_poly.type
_entity_poly.pdbx_seq_one_letter_code
_entity_poly.pdbx_strand_id
1 'polypeptide(L)'
;MFRSGKWILPVFVFTICILASCSSLKFVPEDQYLLKKTTIQSEDSVFDGRTLYPYVHQRPNTKWFSVFKVPLSLYSLSGRDSTVWMNRFLRRLGEPPVVYDSIESNRTLHDMTSAMQSKGYLNAEVSRTTTSKKRRAHVNYTVRPGHLYTIGNVVYESEDPTLEEFLHLNDPNSRGLKTGMDFSSENLDNERKRIVKILADKGFYKFNKDFIHFDVDSTGKGGTVDVKLRIIKYRASNNGVETNHKQYFINGIRYASGDGKPFIPLRQKVLVNNTYVEEGQPFSATALQDTYNKFGRLQAVKYTNIHFTELPDTNLLNCDIQISTRKPNSISFQPEGTNTAGDLGAAVSLTYENNNLFRGSELFSIQLRGAFEAISGLDGYQNKDYEEYIVETKLMFPRIIAPFLTKRFKKELNLQSELLFSYNLQNRPEFHRRVLTGAWRYHWKNNRRHRSYRFDLLDINYVHMPWISQTFKTNYLDDVSSRNAILKYNYEDLFILKTGINFHYNNGKHAVRSNFEIGGNLLSAISHILGDKKNAEGQYTLFNIAYAQYVKGDFDYTRVLTIDTKNTLAMHVGLGIAYPYGNSKVLPFEKRYFSGGANSVRGWGVRELGPGRYKGTDGNIDFINQTGDMKLDLNAELRTFLFWKFNGAFFVDAGNIWTLKYYEEQ
;
A
#
# COMPACT_ATOMS: atom_id res chain seq x y z
N MET A 1 34.77 2.09 -19.76
CA MET A 1 36.01 2.24 -18.98
C MET A 1 35.72 2.28 -17.49
N PHE A 2 35.61 1.14 -16.81
CA PHE A 2 35.76 1.06 -15.33
C PHE A 2 36.06 -0.42 -14.96
N ARG A 3 37.35 -0.77 -15.05
CA ARG A 3 37.91 -2.05 -14.55
C ARG A 3 38.33 -1.89 -13.05
N SER A 4 37.49 -1.35 -12.19
CA SER A 4 37.85 -1.15 -10.77
C SER A 4 37.07 -1.99 -9.76
N GLY A 5 36.17 -2.87 -10.21
CA GLY A 5 35.35 -3.71 -9.31
C GLY A 5 36.10 -4.81 -8.54
N LYS A 6 37.34 -5.15 -8.94
CA LYS A 6 38.10 -6.24 -8.29
C LYS A 6 38.58 -5.94 -6.87
N TRP A 7 38.64 -4.67 -6.47
CA TRP A 7 39.16 -4.27 -5.14
C TRP A 7 38.04 -3.95 -4.12
N ILE A 8 36.81 -3.74 -4.55
CA ILE A 8 35.69 -3.41 -3.63
C ILE A 8 35.36 -4.60 -2.73
N LEU A 9 35.32 -5.81 -3.26
CA LEU A 9 35.03 -7.03 -2.50
C LEU A 9 36.10 -7.33 -1.44
N PRO A 10 37.43 -7.35 -1.77
CA PRO A 10 38.46 -7.56 -0.74
C PRO A 10 38.55 -6.42 0.28
N VAL A 11 38.32 -5.16 -0.09
CA VAL A 11 38.26 -4.04 0.87
C VAL A 11 37.05 -4.21 1.79
N PHE A 12 35.91 -4.59 1.28
CA PHE A 12 34.70 -4.83 2.08
C PHE A 12 34.88 -6.02 3.03
N VAL A 13 35.46 -7.14 2.54
CA VAL A 13 35.79 -8.31 3.39
C VAL A 13 36.84 -7.96 4.43
N PHE A 14 37.87 -7.19 4.09
CA PHE A 14 38.92 -6.75 5.02
C PHE A 14 38.35 -5.82 6.10
N THR A 15 37.45 -4.89 5.73
CA THR A 15 36.74 -4.02 6.68
C THR A 15 35.86 -4.83 7.63
N ILE A 16 35.15 -5.86 7.13
CA ILE A 16 34.36 -6.77 7.98
C ILE A 16 35.28 -7.57 8.93
N CYS A 17 36.45 -8.03 8.49
CA CYS A 17 37.39 -8.76 9.31
C CYS A 17 37.96 -7.88 10.44
N ILE A 18 38.28 -6.61 10.17
CA ILE A 18 38.71 -5.64 11.19
C ILE A 18 37.60 -5.39 12.21
N LEU A 19 36.33 -5.24 11.76
CA LEU A 19 35.19 -5.06 12.64
C LEU A 19 34.88 -6.29 13.49
N ALA A 20 35.21 -7.49 13.02
CA ALA A 20 35.05 -8.75 13.75
C ALA A 20 36.08 -8.95 14.87
N SER A 21 37.23 -8.28 14.79
CA SER A 21 38.36 -8.42 15.76
C SER A 21 38.17 -7.66 17.07
N CYS A 22 37.24 -6.70 17.15
CA CYS A 22 37.02 -5.93 18.37
C CYS A 22 36.28 -6.71 19.45
N SER A 23 36.78 -6.64 20.70
CA SER A 23 36.13 -7.27 21.86
C SER A 23 34.77 -6.62 22.14
N SER A 24 33.70 -7.35 21.83
CA SER A 24 32.31 -6.92 22.11
C SER A 24 32.02 -6.76 23.63
N LEU A 25 32.98 -7.09 24.50
CA LEU A 25 32.87 -7.00 25.96
C LEU A 25 33.53 -5.74 26.54
N LYS A 26 34.14 -4.86 25.72
CA LYS A 26 34.89 -3.68 26.15
C LYS A 26 34.12 -2.74 27.09
N PHE A 27 32.80 -2.60 26.83
CA PHE A 27 31.91 -1.72 27.59
C PHE A 27 30.93 -2.47 28.49
N VAL A 28 31.10 -3.77 28.67
CA VAL A 28 30.31 -4.57 29.62
C VAL A 28 31.00 -4.52 30.98
N PRO A 29 30.33 -4.13 32.08
CA PRO A 29 30.91 -4.16 33.45
C PRO A 29 31.44 -5.55 33.79
N GLU A 30 32.47 -5.63 34.70
CA GLU A 30 33.19 -6.87 34.95
C GLU A 30 32.34 -7.97 35.60
N ASP A 31 31.35 -7.57 36.36
CA ASP A 31 30.39 -8.41 37.09
C ASP A 31 29.14 -8.77 36.27
N GLN A 32 29.02 -8.26 35.01
CA GLN A 32 27.83 -8.41 34.20
C GLN A 32 28.10 -9.22 32.92
N TYR A 33 27.02 -9.68 32.31
CA TYR A 33 27.04 -10.53 31.10
C TYR A 33 26.40 -9.85 29.90
N LEU A 34 27.08 -9.88 28.75
CA LEU A 34 26.52 -9.46 27.49
C LEU A 34 25.40 -10.43 27.06
N LEU A 35 24.20 -9.92 26.80
CA LEU A 35 23.12 -10.74 26.24
C LEU A 35 23.42 -11.09 24.76
N LYS A 36 23.83 -12.33 24.53
CA LYS A 36 24.27 -12.79 23.20
C LYS A 36 23.14 -13.35 22.39
N LYS A 37 22.19 -14.06 23.01
CA LYS A 37 21.09 -14.73 22.33
C LYS A 37 19.90 -14.87 23.27
N THR A 38 18.70 -14.61 22.73
CA THR A 38 17.41 -14.94 23.35
C THR A 38 16.68 -15.90 22.44
N THR A 39 16.21 -17.02 22.97
CA THR A 39 15.44 -18.01 22.21
C THR A 39 14.15 -18.31 22.96
N ILE A 40 13.10 -18.63 22.21
CA ILE A 40 11.84 -19.13 22.73
C ILE A 40 11.63 -20.50 22.10
N GLN A 41 11.44 -21.50 22.91
CA GLN A 41 11.20 -22.88 22.51
C GLN A 41 9.86 -23.33 23.08
N SER A 42 8.99 -23.88 22.26
CA SER A 42 7.78 -24.54 22.74
C SER A 42 8.05 -26.04 22.88
N GLU A 43 7.57 -26.62 23.95
CA GLU A 43 7.58 -28.08 24.14
C GLU A 43 6.50 -28.74 23.26
N ASP A 44 5.49 -27.98 22.85
CA ASP A 44 4.45 -28.45 21.93
C ASP A 44 4.78 -27.98 20.50
N SER A 45 4.72 -28.90 19.56
CA SER A 45 4.94 -28.64 18.14
C SER A 45 3.82 -27.82 17.47
N VAL A 46 2.63 -27.84 18.05
CA VAL A 46 1.45 -27.11 17.51
C VAL A 46 1.53 -25.62 17.81
N PHE A 47 2.14 -25.24 18.94
CA PHE A 47 2.28 -23.83 19.33
C PHE A 47 3.60 -23.23 18.83
N ASP A 48 3.51 -22.22 17.95
CA ASP A 48 4.70 -21.48 17.51
C ASP A 48 5.13 -20.45 18.56
N GLY A 49 6.18 -20.80 19.33
CA GLY A 49 6.77 -19.92 20.36
C GLY A 49 7.24 -18.55 19.83
N ARG A 50 7.49 -18.41 18.51
CA ARG A 50 7.89 -17.13 17.91
C ARG A 50 6.80 -16.06 18.01
N THR A 51 5.56 -16.47 18.19
CA THR A 51 4.42 -15.54 18.41
C THR A 51 4.53 -14.77 19.71
N LEU A 52 5.34 -15.24 20.66
CA LEU A 52 5.61 -14.57 21.94
C LEU A 52 6.81 -13.63 21.90
N TYR A 53 7.55 -13.55 20.79
CA TYR A 53 8.71 -12.66 20.68
C TYR A 53 8.41 -11.16 20.94
N PRO A 54 7.23 -10.62 20.62
CA PRO A 54 6.87 -9.25 20.99
C PRO A 54 6.91 -8.95 22.49
N TYR A 55 6.69 -9.94 23.33
CA TYR A 55 6.67 -9.83 24.80
C TYR A 55 8.07 -9.95 25.43
N VAL A 56 9.12 -10.14 24.62
CA VAL A 56 10.51 -10.14 25.09
C VAL A 56 10.96 -8.71 25.34
N HIS A 57 11.15 -8.34 26.62
CA HIS A 57 11.59 -7.00 27.01
C HIS A 57 13.06 -6.77 26.65
N GLN A 58 13.90 -7.78 26.82
CA GLN A 58 15.32 -7.66 26.58
C GLN A 58 15.77 -8.46 25.37
N ARG A 59 16.10 -7.74 24.29
CA ARG A 59 16.55 -8.34 23.04
C ARG A 59 18.06 -8.16 22.86
N PRO A 60 18.78 -9.18 22.34
CA PRO A 60 20.20 -9.05 22.06
C PRO A 60 20.47 -7.98 21.01
N ASN A 61 21.71 -7.48 20.98
CA ASN A 61 22.15 -6.50 20.00
C ASN A 61 21.79 -6.89 18.57
N THR A 62 21.38 -5.90 17.79
CA THR A 62 20.94 -6.08 16.40
C THR A 62 22.06 -6.56 15.50
N LYS A 63 21.66 -7.25 14.43
CA LYS A 63 22.58 -7.74 13.41
C LYS A 63 22.18 -7.22 12.05
N TRP A 64 23.15 -6.73 11.28
CA TRP A 64 22.93 -6.45 9.87
C TRP A 64 22.74 -7.76 9.12
N PHE A 65 21.75 -7.80 8.24
CA PHE A 65 21.37 -9.00 7.48
C PHE A 65 21.13 -10.25 8.35
N SER A 66 20.74 -10.06 9.62
CA SER A 66 20.55 -11.13 10.63
C SER A 66 21.82 -11.94 10.99
N VAL A 67 22.98 -11.59 10.42
CA VAL A 67 24.25 -12.31 10.60
C VAL A 67 25.30 -11.46 11.32
N PHE A 68 25.58 -10.27 10.82
CA PHE A 68 26.72 -9.46 11.22
C PHE A 68 26.41 -8.53 12.38
N LYS A 69 27.17 -8.60 13.50
CA LYS A 69 27.03 -7.73 14.68
C LYS A 69 27.72 -6.38 14.51
N VAL A 70 27.67 -5.79 13.30
CA VAL A 70 28.34 -4.53 12.97
C VAL A 70 27.98 -3.37 13.92
N PRO A 71 26.69 -3.15 14.31
CA PRO A 71 26.36 -2.07 15.24
C PRO A 71 27.09 -2.16 16.59
N LEU A 72 27.14 -3.36 17.18
CA LEU A 72 27.89 -3.58 18.44
C LEU A 72 29.39 -3.42 18.23
N SER A 73 29.94 -3.87 17.10
CA SER A 73 31.36 -3.73 16.79
C SER A 73 31.75 -2.26 16.61
N LEU A 74 30.94 -1.45 15.89
CA LEU A 74 31.15 -0.01 15.74
C LEU A 74 31.17 0.70 17.09
N TYR A 75 30.23 0.38 17.98
CA TYR A 75 30.23 0.92 19.34
C TYR A 75 31.50 0.53 20.11
N SER A 76 31.91 -0.73 19.98
CA SER A 76 33.09 -1.27 20.69
C SER A 76 34.44 -0.72 20.19
N LEU A 77 34.47 -0.24 18.91
CA LEU A 77 35.64 0.47 18.35
C LEU A 77 35.85 1.84 19.00
N SER A 78 34.83 2.48 19.56
CA SER A 78 34.98 3.77 20.22
C SER A 78 35.94 3.68 21.42
N GLY A 79 36.67 4.76 21.70
CA GLY A 79 37.45 4.93 22.94
C GLY A 79 36.55 5.09 24.16
N ARG A 80 37.13 4.97 25.38
CA ARG A 80 36.40 5.22 26.64
C ARG A 80 36.02 6.70 26.80
N ASP A 81 36.87 7.60 26.30
CA ASP A 81 36.66 9.04 26.39
C ASP A 81 35.54 9.49 25.42
N SER A 82 34.46 10.00 26.02
CA SER A 82 33.29 10.49 25.27
C SER A 82 33.44 11.94 24.78
N THR A 83 34.51 12.65 25.15
CA THR A 83 34.76 14.03 24.72
C THR A 83 35.27 14.08 23.27
N VAL A 84 35.99 13.03 22.84
CA VAL A 84 36.54 12.91 21.50
C VAL A 84 35.41 12.74 20.48
N TRP A 85 35.39 13.61 19.47
CA TRP A 85 34.31 13.62 18.47
C TRP A 85 34.15 12.30 17.73
N MET A 86 35.25 11.61 17.38
CA MET A 86 35.23 10.30 16.72
C MET A 86 34.56 9.24 17.58
N ASN A 87 34.82 9.24 18.89
CA ASN A 87 34.20 8.29 19.81
C ASN A 87 32.68 8.53 19.91
N ARG A 88 32.25 9.80 19.95
CA ARG A 88 30.84 10.16 19.92
C ARG A 88 30.16 9.72 18.60
N PHE A 89 30.85 9.93 17.50
CA PHE A 89 30.37 9.52 16.18
C PHE A 89 30.18 8.00 16.10
N LEU A 90 31.19 7.19 16.50
CA LEU A 90 31.10 5.74 16.49
C LEU A 90 30.03 5.22 17.45
N ARG A 91 29.85 5.82 18.63
CA ARG A 91 28.79 5.45 19.58
C ARG A 91 27.40 5.80 19.04
N ARG A 92 27.28 6.89 18.29
CA ARG A 92 26.01 7.29 17.66
C ARG A 92 25.62 6.38 16.48
N LEU A 93 26.59 5.87 15.73
CA LEU A 93 26.37 4.90 14.65
C LEU A 93 26.17 3.48 15.16
N GLY A 94 26.86 3.14 16.25
CA GLY A 94 26.82 1.82 16.86
C GLY A 94 25.67 1.64 17.86
N GLU A 95 25.57 0.44 18.41
CA GLU A 95 24.60 0.06 19.43
C GLU A 95 25.35 -0.34 20.71
N PRO A 96 25.01 0.24 21.88
CA PRO A 96 25.65 -0.14 23.12
C PRO A 96 25.41 -1.63 23.42
N PRO A 97 26.35 -2.30 24.14
CA PRO A 97 26.16 -3.69 24.50
C PRO A 97 24.93 -3.85 25.40
N VAL A 98 24.07 -4.77 25.04
CA VAL A 98 22.90 -5.11 25.85
C VAL A 98 23.37 -6.04 26.97
N VAL A 99 23.31 -5.56 28.16
CA VAL A 99 23.69 -6.32 29.37
C VAL A 99 22.48 -7.10 29.86
N TYR A 100 22.68 -8.36 30.23
CA TYR A 100 21.62 -9.21 30.77
C TYR A 100 21.11 -8.67 32.11
N ASP A 101 19.80 -8.47 32.18
CA ASP A 101 19.09 -8.05 33.39
C ASP A 101 18.05 -9.11 33.78
N SER A 102 18.13 -9.59 34.99
CA SER A 102 17.24 -10.61 35.55
C SER A 102 15.82 -10.07 35.80
N ILE A 103 15.67 -8.76 36.11
CA ILE A 103 14.38 -8.13 36.37
C ILE A 103 13.58 -8.08 35.07
N GLU A 104 14.18 -7.57 34.00
CA GLU A 104 13.54 -7.52 32.68
C GLU A 104 13.23 -8.91 32.11
N SER A 105 14.06 -9.88 32.45
CA SER A 105 13.82 -11.26 32.08
C SER A 105 12.65 -11.89 32.87
N ASN A 106 12.45 -11.51 34.15
CA ASN A 106 11.28 -11.92 34.93
C ASN A 106 9.99 -11.26 34.44
N ARG A 107 10.05 -9.96 34.05
CA ARG A 107 8.91 -9.28 33.37
C ARG A 107 8.53 -10.02 32.11
N THR A 108 9.51 -10.44 31.31
CA THR A 108 9.28 -11.23 30.09
C THR A 108 8.53 -12.54 30.41
N LEU A 109 8.90 -13.26 31.49
CA LEU A 109 8.18 -14.47 31.90
C LEU A 109 6.71 -14.19 32.21
N HIS A 110 6.46 -13.15 33.01
CA HIS A 110 5.11 -12.77 33.40
C HIS A 110 4.25 -12.39 32.17
N ASP A 111 4.79 -11.56 31.30
CA ASP A 111 4.05 -11.08 30.14
C ASP A 111 3.82 -12.19 29.09
N MET A 112 4.77 -13.11 28.92
CA MET A 112 4.57 -14.28 28.06
C MET A 112 3.48 -15.20 28.64
N THR A 113 3.49 -15.45 29.96
CA THR A 113 2.46 -16.28 30.62
C THR A 113 1.08 -15.63 30.47
N SER A 114 0.96 -14.33 30.75
CA SER A 114 -0.28 -13.57 30.60
C SER A 114 -0.79 -13.57 29.15
N ALA A 115 0.12 -13.46 28.17
CA ALA A 115 -0.20 -13.53 26.75
C ALA A 115 -0.71 -14.92 26.34
N MET A 116 -0.18 -15.99 26.93
CA MET A 116 -0.67 -17.36 26.70
C MET A 116 -2.06 -17.55 27.30
N GLN A 117 -2.27 -17.11 28.53
CA GLN A 117 -3.57 -17.18 29.21
C GLN A 117 -4.63 -16.41 28.43
N SER A 118 -4.29 -15.22 27.92
CA SER A 118 -5.22 -14.43 27.10
C SER A 118 -5.60 -15.09 25.76
N LYS A 119 -4.80 -16.06 25.29
CA LYS A 119 -5.07 -16.87 24.10
C LYS A 119 -5.81 -18.17 24.40
N GLY A 120 -6.15 -18.45 25.67
CA GLY A 120 -6.88 -19.65 26.08
C GLY A 120 -6.05 -20.77 26.65
N TYR A 121 -4.74 -20.62 26.80
CA TYR A 121 -3.87 -21.57 27.48
C TYR A 121 -3.80 -21.23 28.96
N LEU A 122 -4.88 -21.49 29.72
CA LEU A 122 -5.03 -21.06 31.11
C LEU A 122 -3.95 -21.61 32.03
N ASN A 123 -3.47 -22.82 31.77
CA ASN A 123 -2.44 -23.52 32.54
C ASN A 123 -1.06 -23.43 31.89
N ALA A 124 -0.84 -22.42 31.04
CA ALA A 124 0.46 -22.22 30.40
C ALA A 124 1.54 -21.85 31.44
N GLU A 125 2.66 -22.49 31.30
CA GLU A 125 3.87 -22.23 32.11
C GLU A 125 5.01 -21.78 31.21
N VAL A 126 5.68 -20.71 31.60
CA VAL A 126 6.89 -20.25 30.92
C VAL A 126 8.04 -20.30 31.91
N SER A 127 9.07 -21.05 31.57
CA SER A 127 10.30 -21.17 32.37
C SER A 127 11.47 -20.53 31.63
N ARG A 128 12.51 -20.18 32.41
CA ARG A 128 13.72 -19.56 31.87
C ARG A 128 14.93 -20.34 32.28
N THR A 129 15.78 -20.65 31.30
CA THR A 129 17.14 -21.18 31.53
C THR A 129 18.15 -20.17 31.02
N THR A 130 19.04 -19.72 31.92
CA THR A 130 20.12 -18.80 31.57
C THR A 130 21.45 -19.53 31.67
N THR A 131 22.17 -19.59 30.55
CA THR A 131 23.52 -20.16 30.51
C THR A 131 24.53 -19.06 30.22
N SER A 132 25.62 -19.02 30.98
CA SER A 132 26.66 -18.02 30.79
C SER A 132 27.99 -18.69 30.45
N LYS A 133 28.70 -18.18 29.43
CA LYS A 133 30.04 -18.63 29.06
C LYS A 133 30.87 -17.45 28.58
N LYS A 134 32.06 -17.26 29.09
CA LYS A 134 32.98 -16.16 28.71
C LYS A 134 32.29 -14.79 28.75
N ARG A 135 31.62 -14.45 29.86
CA ARG A 135 30.89 -13.20 30.10
C ARG A 135 29.79 -12.91 29.06
N ARG A 136 29.20 -13.97 28.48
CA ARG A 136 28.09 -13.88 27.53
C ARG A 136 26.93 -14.73 27.99
N ALA A 137 25.74 -14.15 28.13
CA ALA A 137 24.52 -14.81 28.54
C ALA A 137 23.71 -15.27 27.32
N HIS A 138 23.18 -16.48 27.41
CA HIS A 138 22.16 -17.02 26.51
C HIS A 138 20.92 -17.28 27.36
N VAL A 139 19.83 -16.69 26.99
CA VAL A 139 18.54 -16.85 27.67
C VAL A 139 17.63 -17.70 26.78
N ASN A 140 17.17 -18.81 27.32
CA ASN A 140 16.18 -19.65 26.66
C ASN A 140 14.90 -19.65 27.49
N TYR A 141 13.81 -19.21 26.87
CA TYR A 141 12.47 -19.31 27.41
C TYR A 141 11.82 -20.56 26.87
N THR A 142 11.47 -21.49 27.78
CA THR A 142 10.75 -22.72 27.44
C THR A 142 9.30 -22.53 27.77
N VAL A 143 8.43 -22.70 26.78
CA VAL A 143 6.99 -22.52 26.88
C VAL A 143 6.33 -23.88 26.90
N ARG A 144 5.57 -24.15 27.96
CA ARG A 144 4.64 -25.28 28.08
C ARG A 144 3.23 -24.76 27.94
N PRO A 145 2.62 -24.86 26.74
CA PRO A 145 1.31 -24.28 26.52
C PRO A 145 0.21 -24.91 27.41
N GLY A 146 0.33 -26.20 27.72
CA GLY A 146 -0.75 -26.95 28.33
C GLY A 146 -1.91 -27.12 27.33
N HIS A 147 -3.10 -27.39 27.88
CA HIS A 147 -4.29 -27.57 27.08
C HIS A 147 -4.85 -26.23 26.62
N LEU A 148 -5.27 -26.16 25.33
CA LEU A 148 -6.02 -25.01 24.82
C LEU A 148 -7.48 -25.18 25.24
N TYR A 149 -7.95 -24.27 26.08
CA TYR A 149 -9.34 -24.28 26.53
C TYR A 149 -10.28 -23.79 25.44
N THR A 150 -11.40 -24.51 25.28
CA THR A 150 -12.46 -24.13 24.37
C THR A 150 -13.72 -23.76 25.14
N ILE A 151 -14.59 -22.97 24.51
CA ILE A 151 -15.86 -22.58 25.08
C ILE A 151 -16.80 -23.78 25.12
N GLY A 152 -17.30 -24.11 26.30
CA GLY A 152 -18.30 -25.17 26.54
C GLY A 152 -19.70 -24.64 26.34
N ASN A 153 -20.41 -24.46 27.44
CA ASN A 153 -21.76 -23.87 27.41
C ASN A 153 -21.67 -22.34 27.38
N VAL A 154 -22.58 -21.69 26.60
CA VAL A 154 -22.67 -20.23 26.54
C VAL A 154 -24.05 -19.78 26.90
N VAL A 155 -24.16 -19.00 27.96
CA VAL A 155 -25.42 -18.42 28.43
C VAL A 155 -25.36 -16.91 28.28
N TYR A 156 -26.40 -16.32 27.69
CA TYR A 156 -26.56 -14.87 27.57
C TYR A 156 -27.72 -14.44 28.46
N GLU A 157 -27.47 -13.50 29.32
CA GLU A 157 -28.49 -12.93 30.21
C GLU A 157 -28.46 -11.40 30.13
N SER A 158 -29.62 -10.77 30.20
CA SER A 158 -29.76 -9.31 30.31
C SER A 158 -30.58 -8.98 31.52
N GLU A 159 -30.12 -8.05 32.33
CA GLU A 159 -30.91 -7.45 33.43
C GLU A 159 -31.91 -6.41 32.89
N ASP A 160 -31.78 -6.03 31.62
CA ASP A 160 -32.67 -5.08 30.95
C ASP A 160 -33.47 -5.84 29.85
N PRO A 161 -34.78 -6.07 30.10
CA PRO A 161 -35.62 -6.79 29.15
C PRO A 161 -35.74 -6.09 27.78
N THR A 162 -35.58 -4.76 27.74
CA THR A 162 -35.69 -4.03 26.47
C THR A 162 -34.59 -4.38 25.49
N LEU A 163 -33.42 -4.85 25.96
CA LEU A 163 -32.28 -5.24 25.12
C LEU A 163 -32.41 -6.65 24.55
N GLU A 164 -33.18 -7.53 25.20
CA GLU A 164 -33.35 -8.92 24.78
C GLU A 164 -33.97 -9.01 23.37
N GLU A 165 -34.99 -8.16 23.11
CA GLU A 165 -35.68 -8.10 21.83
C GLU A 165 -34.72 -7.75 20.67
N PHE A 166 -33.84 -6.76 20.90
CA PHE A 166 -32.91 -6.28 19.88
C PHE A 166 -31.72 -7.22 19.62
N LEU A 167 -31.32 -7.99 20.62
CA LEU A 167 -30.15 -8.87 20.55
C LEU A 167 -30.52 -10.30 20.16
N HIS A 168 -31.81 -10.68 20.21
CA HIS A 168 -32.29 -12.05 19.99
C HIS A 168 -31.45 -13.07 20.80
N LEU A 169 -31.25 -12.79 22.11
CA LEU A 169 -30.37 -13.55 22.99
C LEU A 169 -30.72 -15.03 23.07
N ASN A 170 -31.99 -15.39 22.84
CA ASN A 170 -32.49 -16.75 22.83
C ASN A 170 -32.18 -17.52 21.55
N ASP A 171 -31.77 -16.84 20.44
CA ASP A 171 -31.37 -17.51 19.20
C ASP A 171 -29.88 -17.82 19.21
N PRO A 172 -29.45 -19.12 19.21
CA PRO A 172 -28.04 -19.49 19.16
C PRO A 172 -27.30 -18.97 17.92
N ASN A 173 -28.02 -18.75 16.80
CA ASN A 173 -27.41 -18.25 15.57
C ASN A 173 -27.06 -16.76 15.64
N SER A 174 -27.72 -15.99 16.53
CA SER A 174 -27.44 -14.58 16.73
C SER A 174 -26.25 -14.32 17.64
N ARG A 175 -25.72 -15.35 18.31
CA ARG A 175 -24.61 -15.28 19.26
C ARG A 175 -23.25 -15.28 18.53
N GLY A 176 -22.32 -14.43 18.97
CA GLY A 176 -20.95 -14.40 18.46
C GLY A 176 -20.04 -15.44 19.09
N LEU A 177 -20.28 -15.80 20.36
CA LEU A 177 -19.60 -16.89 21.03
C LEU A 177 -20.33 -18.21 20.76
N LYS A 178 -19.61 -19.24 20.38
CA LYS A 178 -20.16 -20.57 20.08
C LYS A 178 -19.39 -21.64 20.82
N THR A 179 -20.08 -22.72 21.21
CA THR A 179 -19.45 -23.92 21.74
C THR A 179 -18.38 -24.45 20.80
N GLY A 180 -17.22 -24.82 21.34
CA GLY A 180 -16.07 -25.30 20.59
C GLY A 180 -15.13 -24.22 20.06
N MET A 181 -15.47 -22.94 20.18
CA MET A 181 -14.52 -21.86 19.90
C MET A 181 -13.40 -21.80 20.94
N ASP A 182 -12.21 -21.36 20.54
CA ASP A 182 -11.12 -21.13 21.48
C ASP A 182 -11.53 -20.07 22.52
N PHE A 183 -11.33 -20.39 23.80
CA PHE A 183 -11.54 -19.45 24.88
C PHE A 183 -10.39 -18.43 24.87
N SER A 184 -10.63 -17.23 24.40
CA SER A 184 -9.61 -16.19 24.33
C SER A 184 -10.19 -14.81 24.67
N SER A 185 -9.35 -13.95 25.26
CA SER A 185 -9.73 -12.57 25.54
C SER A 185 -10.14 -11.83 24.24
N GLU A 186 -9.56 -12.19 23.12
CA GLU A 186 -9.91 -11.61 21.80
C GLU A 186 -11.35 -11.97 21.41
N ASN A 187 -11.76 -13.24 21.54
CA ASN A 187 -13.12 -13.68 21.20
C ASN A 187 -14.16 -13.01 22.11
N LEU A 188 -13.85 -12.90 23.42
CA LEU A 188 -14.73 -12.22 24.37
C LEU A 188 -14.85 -10.72 24.05
N ASP A 189 -13.75 -10.03 23.75
CA ASP A 189 -13.77 -8.61 23.38
C ASP A 189 -14.44 -8.37 22.00
N ASN A 190 -14.29 -9.29 21.05
CA ASN A 190 -15.00 -9.24 19.77
C ASN A 190 -16.51 -9.35 19.98
N GLU A 191 -16.95 -10.19 20.90
CA GLU A 191 -18.37 -10.30 21.23
C GLU A 191 -18.91 -9.04 21.92
N ARG A 192 -18.16 -8.46 22.87
CA ARG A 192 -18.48 -7.14 23.44
C ARG A 192 -18.65 -6.10 22.33
N LYS A 193 -17.70 -6.00 21.44
CA LYS A 193 -17.75 -5.04 20.31
C LYS A 193 -18.93 -5.30 19.39
N ARG A 194 -19.28 -6.57 19.14
CA ARG A 194 -20.43 -6.94 18.31
C ARG A 194 -21.72 -6.46 18.94
N ILE A 195 -21.94 -6.75 20.23
CA ILE A 195 -23.14 -6.35 20.98
C ILE A 195 -23.25 -4.82 21.04
N VAL A 196 -22.18 -4.14 21.45
CA VAL A 196 -22.14 -2.67 21.48
C VAL A 196 -22.53 -2.09 20.13
N LYS A 197 -21.98 -2.63 19.04
CA LYS A 197 -22.29 -2.16 17.69
C LYS A 197 -23.76 -2.37 17.34
N ILE A 198 -24.32 -3.54 17.60
CA ILE A 198 -25.74 -3.83 17.32
C ILE A 198 -26.66 -2.86 18.08
N LEU A 199 -26.43 -2.68 19.38
CA LEU A 199 -27.24 -1.80 20.20
C LEU A 199 -27.06 -0.32 19.84
N ALA A 200 -25.84 0.11 19.58
CA ALA A 200 -25.56 1.46 19.10
C ALA A 200 -26.21 1.74 17.73
N ASP A 201 -26.32 0.73 16.85
CA ASP A 201 -27.02 0.86 15.56
C ASP A 201 -28.54 0.84 15.71
N LYS A 202 -29.06 0.43 16.87
CA LYS A 202 -30.49 0.44 17.23
C LYS A 202 -30.90 1.60 18.12
N GLY A 203 -30.04 2.58 18.33
CA GLY A 203 -30.37 3.80 19.05
C GLY A 203 -29.86 3.88 20.50
N PHE A 204 -29.24 2.85 21.02
CA PHE A 204 -28.71 2.86 22.38
C PHE A 204 -27.42 3.65 22.50
N TYR A 205 -27.51 4.98 22.36
CA TYR A 205 -26.39 5.92 22.26
C TYR A 205 -25.39 5.83 23.43
N LYS A 206 -25.91 5.64 24.66
CA LYS A 206 -25.10 5.58 25.88
C LYS A 206 -24.58 4.18 26.20
N PHE A 207 -24.97 3.15 25.45
CA PHE A 207 -24.52 1.80 25.69
C PHE A 207 -23.06 1.63 25.30
N ASN A 208 -22.25 1.06 26.18
CA ASN A 208 -20.83 0.80 25.94
C ASN A 208 -20.41 -0.58 26.48
N LYS A 209 -19.16 -0.96 26.26
CA LYS A 209 -18.60 -2.26 26.64
C LYS A 209 -18.58 -2.54 28.16
N ASP A 210 -18.64 -1.50 28.99
CA ASP A 210 -18.55 -1.63 30.44
C ASP A 210 -19.84 -2.18 31.05
N PHE A 211 -20.94 -2.18 30.29
CA PHE A 211 -22.19 -2.85 30.66
C PHE A 211 -22.22 -4.34 30.33
N ILE A 212 -21.11 -4.91 29.78
CA ILE A 212 -21.04 -6.32 29.39
C ILE A 212 -20.01 -7.01 30.26
N HIS A 213 -20.44 -7.94 31.12
CA HIS A 213 -19.61 -8.73 32.00
C HIS A 213 -19.59 -10.19 31.56
N PHE A 214 -18.47 -10.86 31.78
CA PHE A 214 -18.33 -12.30 31.58
C PHE A 214 -18.02 -12.95 32.91
N ASP A 215 -18.89 -13.90 33.32
CA ASP A 215 -18.62 -14.84 34.39
C ASP A 215 -18.14 -16.15 33.73
N VAL A 216 -17.01 -16.63 34.18
CA VAL A 216 -16.28 -17.73 33.52
C VAL A 216 -16.08 -18.85 34.52
N ASP A 217 -16.54 -20.05 34.21
CA ASP A 217 -16.32 -21.26 35.00
C ASP A 217 -15.41 -22.24 34.23
N SER A 218 -14.21 -22.44 34.76
CA SER A 218 -13.19 -23.34 34.22
C SER A 218 -13.06 -24.66 35.00
N THR A 219 -13.98 -24.93 35.95
CA THR A 219 -13.95 -26.12 36.79
C THR A 219 -14.44 -27.39 36.08
N GLY A 220 -14.98 -27.23 34.85
CA GLY A 220 -15.47 -28.34 34.01
C GLY A 220 -14.36 -29.34 33.63
N LYS A 221 -14.72 -30.63 33.54
CA LYS A 221 -13.82 -31.69 33.08
C LYS A 221 -13.65 -31.59 31.56
N GLY A 222 -12.41 -31.73 31.05
CA GLY A 222 -12.17 -31.89 29.61
C GLY A 222 -11.62 -30.66 28.87
N GLY A 223 -11.14 -29.63 29.58
CA GLY A 223 -10.53 -28.45 28.94
C GLY A 223 -11.54 -27.52 28.28
N THR A 224 -12.78 -27.52 28.79
CA THR A 224 -13.82 -26.59 28.36
C THR A 224 -14.07 -25.54 29.45
N VAL A 225 -14.54 -24.37 29.03
CA VAL A 225 -14.88 -23.24 29.87
C VAL A 225 -16.31 -22.82 29.60
N ASP A 226 -17.16 -22.82 30.62
CA ASP A 226 -18.51 -22.30 30.49
C ASP A 226 -18.49 -20.78 30.67
N VAL A 227 -19.16 -20.08 29.78
CA VAL A 227 -19.17 -18.62 29.72
C VAL A 227 -20.59 -18.12 29.86
N LYS A 228 -20.80 -17.29 30.90
CA LYS A 228 -22.05 -16.56 31.09
C LYS A 228 -21.80 -15.07 30.81
N LEU A 229 -22.40 -14.56 29.74
CA LEU A 229 -22.39 -13.14 29.41
C LEU A 229 -23.58 -12.48 30.07
N ARG A 230 -23.31 -11.46 30.92
CA ARG A 230 -24.34 -10.65 31.56
C ARG A 230 -24.29 -9.23 31.05
N ILE A 231 -25.46 -8.67 30.69
CA ILE A 231 -25.64 -7.29 30.34
C ILE A 231 -26.37 -6.62 31.51
N ILE A 232 -25.67 -5.67 32.15
CA ILE A 232 -26.20 -4.96 33.33
C ILE A 232 -27.01 -3.73 32.94
N LYS A 233 -27.86 -3.24 33.84
CA LYS A 233 -28.65 -2.02 33.67
C LYS A 233 -27.76 -0.78 33.59
N TYR A 234 -28.31 0.27 33.02
CA TYR A 234 -27.65 1.57 32.94
C TYR A 234 -27.54 2.22 34.33
N ARG A 235 -26.36 2.73 34.64
CA ARG A 235 -26.07 3.59 35.80
C ARG A 235 -25.32 4.83 35.34
N ALA A 236 -25.80 6.00 35.70
CA ALA A 236 -25.16 7.26 35.35
C ALA A 236 -23.86 7.52 36.13
N SER A 237 -23.75 6.94 37.33
CA SER A 237 -22.56 6.98 38.20
C SER A 237 -22.53 5.73 39.08
N ASN A 238 -21.39 5.46 39.75
CA ASN A 238 -21.22 4.28 40.63
C ASN A 238 -22.28 4.17 41.73
N ASN A 239 -22.86 5.32 42.16
CA ASN A 239 -23.91 5.40 43.18
C ASN A 239 -25.27 5.80 42.58
N GLY A 240 -25.42 5.79 41.25
CA GLY A 240 -26.65 6.16 40.55
C GLY A 240 -27.74 5.08 40.64
N VAL A 241 -28.98 5.47 40.48
CA VAL A 241 -30.13 4.55 40.38
C VAL A 241 -29.99 3.75 39.08
N GLU A 242 -30.25 2.46 39.18
CA GLU A 242 -30.30 1.57 38.01
C GLU A 242 -31.59 1.82 37.24
N THR A 243 -31.40 2.02 35.92
CA THR A 243 -32.54 2.20 35.00
C THR A 243 -32.30 1.37 33.74
N ASN A 244 -33.33 1.09 32.97
CA ASN A 244 -33.19 0.47 31.67
C ASN A 244 -32.45 1.40 30.70
N HIS A 245 -31.76 0.81 29.76
CA HIS A 245 -31.10 1.56 28.69
C HIS A 245 -32.14 2.25 27.80
N LYS A 246 -31.92 3.52 27.50
CA LYS A 246 -32.82 4.32 26.66
C LYS A 246 -32.41 4.27 25.20
N GLN A 247 -33.37 4.12 24.31
CA GLN A 247 -33.21 4.27 22.89
C GLN A 247 -33.35 5.76 22.52
N TYR A 248 -32.38 6.30 21.78
CA TYR A 248 -32.33 7.70 21.37
C TYR A 248 -32.62 7.87 19.89
N PHE A 249 -33.34 8.93 19.54
CA PHE A 249 -33.72 9.30 18.18
C PHE A 249 -33.13 10.65 17.82
N ILE A 250 -32.87 10.86 16.54
CA ILE A 250 -32.31 12.12 16.03
C ILE A 250 -33.44 13.14 15.89
N ASN A 251 -33.36 14.24 16.64
CA ASN A 251 -34.34 15.33 16.56
C ASN A 251 -34.10 16.23 15.36
N GLY A 252 -32.84 16.64 15.13
CA GLY A 252 -32.47 17.51 14.01
C GLY A 252 -30.99 17.53 13.75
N ILE A 253 -30.60 17.92 12.52
CA ILE A 253 -29.23 17.97 12.06
C ILE A 253 -28.86 19.40 11.69
N ARG A 254 -27.84 19.94 12.35
CA ARG A 254 -27.31 21.28 12.09
C ARG A 254 -25.90 21.21 11.54
N TYR A 255 -25.67 21.98 10.48
CA TYR A 255 -24.32 22.14 9.89
C TYR A 255 -23.74 23.48 10.31
N ALA A 256 -22.52 23.46 10.86
CA ALA A 256 -21.78 24.63 11.28
C ALA A 256 -20.35 24.63 10.76
N SER A 257 -19.79 25.83 10.58
CA SER A 257 -18.37 25.94 10.25
C SER A 257 -17.51 25.70 11.51
N GLY A 258 -16.57 24.78 11.41
CA GLY A 258 -15.58 24.51 12.47
C GLY A 258 -14.40 25.50 12.49
N ASP A 259 -14.29 26.38 11.48
CA ASP A 259 -13.19 27.35 11.33
C ASP A 259 -13.58 28.76 11.82
N GLY A 260 -14.74 28.93 12.47
CA GLY A 260 -15.26 30.23 12.87
C GLY A 260 -15.75 31.12 11.71
N LYS A 261 -15.86 30.57 10.50
CA LYS A 261 -16.41 31.26 9.33
C LYS A 261 -17.95 31.38 9.45
N PRO A 262 -18.56 32.41 8.87
CA PRO A 262 -20.01 32.59 8.94
C PRO A 262 -20.80 31.54 8.15
N PHE A 263 -20.14 30.84 7.20
CA PHE A 263 -20.77 29.79 6.39
C PHE A 263 -19.76 28.71 5.96
N ILE A 264 -20.28 27.53 5.65
CA ILE A 264 -19.51 26.43 5.07
C ILE A 264 -19.46 26.67 3.53
N PRO A 265 -18.26 26.72 2.89
CA PRO A 265 -18.15 27.00 1.47
C PRO A 265 -18.50 25.77 0.59
N LEU A 266 -19.46 24.96 1.01
CA LEU A 266 -20.00 23.81 0.28
C LEU A 266 -21.49 24.01 0.02
N ARG A 267 -21.99 23.47 -1.09
CA ARG A 267 -23.42 23.45 -1.39
C ARG A 267 -24.16 22.60 -0.34
N GLN A 268 -25.32 23.04 0.12
CA GLN A 268 -26.14 22.30 1.09
C GLN A 268 -26.43 20.86 0.64
N LYS A 269 -26.68 20.65 -0.65
CA LYS A 269 -26.87 19.32 -1.25
C LYS A 269 -25.66 18.38 -1.04
N VAL A 270 -24.45 18.93 -0.99
CA VAL A 270 -23.23 18.13 -0.72
C VAL A 270 -23.21 17.72 0.75
N LEU A 271 -23.58 18.61 1.66
CA LEU A 271 -23.67 18.31 3.09
C LEU A 271 -24.68 17.19 3.34
N VAL A 272 -25.90 17.35 2.87
CA VAL A 272 -26.99 16.38 3.04
C VAL A 272 -26.67 15.03 2.39
N ASN A 273 -26.13 15.01 1.15
CA ASN A 273 -25.83 13.75 0.46
C ASN A 273 -24.67 12.94 1.08
N ASN A 274 -23.85 13.57 1.92
CA ASN A 274 -22.73 12.91 2.61
C ASN A 274 -23.04 12.63 4.10
N THR A 275 -24.24 12.94 4.57
CA THR A 275 -24.74 12.64 5.91
C THR A 275 -25.64 11.40 5.84
N TYR A 276 -25.30 10.39 6.64
CA TYR A 276 -26.06 9.13 6.77
C TYR A 276 -26.93 9.09 8.02
N VAL A 277 -26.69 10.01 8.95
CA VAL A 277 -27.60 10.27 10.08
C VAL A 277 -28.86 10.91 9.50
N GLU A 278 -30.03 10.42 9.89
CA GLU A 278 -31.32 10.90 9.37
C GLU A 278 -32.23 11.34 10.56
N GLU A 279 -32.95 12.45 10.39
CA GLU A 279 -33.89 12.97 11.39
C GLU A 279 -35.08 12.01 11.59
N GLY A 280 -35.53 11.86 12.81
CA GLY A 280 -36.62 10.96 13.21
C GLY A 280 -36.17 9.48 13.28
N GLN A 281 -34.99 9.12 12.84
CA GLN A 281 -34.47 7.74 12.92
C GLN A 281 -33.72 7.52 14.25
N PRO A 282 -33.62 6.24 14.72
CA PRO A 282 -32.78 5.92 15.85
C PRO A 282 -31.30 6.29 15.58
N PHE A 283 -30.60 6.67 16.64
CA PHE A 283 -29.15 6.84 16.55
C PHE A 283 -28.50 5.57 15.98
N SER A 284 -27.51 5.72 15.10
CA SER A 284 -26.73 4.59 14.56
C SER A 284 -25.24 4.95 14.52
N ALA A 285 -24.44 4.14 15.21
CA ALA A 285 -22.98 4.26 15.19
C ALA A 285 -22.41 3.99 13.79
N THR A 286 -23.02 3.10 13.01
CA THR A 286 -22.64 2.85 11.62
C THR A 286 -22.93 4.06 10.74
N ALA A 287 -24.11 4.68 10.86
CA ALA A 287 -24.45 5.89 10.12
C ALA A 287 -23.52 7.06 10.47
N LEU A 288 -23.17 7.22 11.75
CA LEU A 288 -22.18 8.18 12.22
C LEU A 288 -20.81 7.94 11.57
N GLN A 289 -20.30 6.70 11.63
CA GLN A 289 -19.00 6.34 11.04
C GLN A 289 -18.99 6.55 9.52
N ASP A 290 -20.08 6.21 8.85
CA ASP A 290 -20.20 6.40 7.41
C ASP A 290 -20.26 7.88 7.04
N THR A 291 -20.89 8.72 7.87
CA THR A 291 -20.88 10.18 7.74
C THR A 291 -19.45 10.72 7.86
N TYR A 292 -18.68 10.31 8.88
CA TYR A 292 -17.26 10.68 8.99
C TYR A 292 -16.46 10.24 7.78
N ASN A 293 -16.65 9.01 7.34
CA ASN A 293 -15.93 8.43 6.18
C ASN A 293 -16.24 9.20 4.89
N LYS A 294 -17.47 9.66 4.70
CA LYS A 294 -17.88 10.42 3.51
C LYS A 294 -17.32 11.84 3.52
N PHE A 295 -17.46 12.57 4.63
CA PHE A 295 -16.86 13.90 4.74
C PHE A 295 -15.34 13.85 4.62
N GLY A 296 -14.68 12.84 5.20
CA GLY A 296 -13.23 12.66 5.10
C GLY A 296 -12.69 12.40 3.67
N ARG A 297 -13.56 12.07 2.71
CA ARG A 297 -13.22 11.92 1.29
C ARG A 297 -13.34 13.19 0.46
N LEU A 298 -14.02 14.20 1.02
CA LEU A 298 -14.20 15.47 0.33
C LEU A 298 -12.89 16.26 0.36
N GLN A 299 -12.40 16.66 -0.79
CA GLN A 299 -11.12 17.37 -0.94
C GLN A 299 -11.11 18.71 -0.21
N ALA A 300 -12.25 19.39 -0.22
CA ALA A 300 -12.42 20.67 0.46
C ALA A 300 -12.47 20.56 2.00
N VAL A 301 -12.74 19.37 2.54
CA VAL A 301 -12.88 19.16 4.00
C VAL A 301 -11.52 18.84 4.60
N LYS A 302 -11.16 19.55 5.66
CA LYS A 302 -9.94 19.33 6.44
C LYS A 302 -10.19 18.32 7.56
N TYR A 303 -11.22 18.58 8.36
CA TYR A 303 -11.72 17.67 9.39
C TYR A 303 -13.21 17.95 9.65
N THR A 304 -13.87 16.95 10.19
CA THR A 304 -15.28 17.01 10.61
C THR A 304 -15.36 16.60 12.06
N ASN A 305 -16.13 17.35 12.84
CA ASN A 305 -16.49 17.00 14.21
C ASN A 305 -18.01 16.87 14.28
N ILE A 306 -18.51 15.73 14.78
CA ILE A 306 -19.93 15.46 14.92
C ILE A 306 -20.21 15.29 16.40
N HIS A 307 -21.04 16.14 16.94
CA HIS A 307 -21.42 16.17 18.34
C HIS A 307 -22.90 15.95 18.48
N PHE A 308 -23.27 15.12 19.46
CA PHE A 308 -24.67 14.90 19.82
C PHE A 308 -24.96 15.55 21.16
N THR A 309 -26.03 16.33 21.20
CA THR A 309 -26.52 16.98 22.43
C THR A 309 -27.88 16.40 22.78
N GLU A 310 -27.99 15.83 23.98
CA GLU A 310 -29.24 15.27 24.51
C GLU A 310 -30.19 16.43 24.90
N LEU A 311 -31.43 16.31 24.46
CA LEU A 311 -32.50 17.25 24.91
C LEU A 311 -32.97 16.81 26.30
N PRO A 312 -33.01 17.74 27.27
CA PRO A 312 -33.45 17.44 28.65
C PRO A 312 -34.80 16.72 28.67
N ASP A 313 -34.91 15.72 29.55
CA ASP A 313 -36.13 14.94 29.80
C ASP A 313 -36.74 14.23 28.58
N THR A 314 -35.95 14.06 27.52
CA THR A 314 -36.37 13.36 26.30
C THR A 314 -35.37 12.25 25.90
N ASN A 315 -35.76 11.45 24.92
CA ASN A 315 -34.87 10.49 24.28
C ASN A 315 -34.41 11.01 22.89
N LEU A 316 -34.26 12.34 22.76
CA LEU A 316 -33.92 12.98 21.51
C LEU A 316 -32.50 13.54 21.53
N LEU A 317 -31.80 13.40 20.39
CA LEU A 317 -30.45 13.92 20.18
C LEU A 317 -30.45 14.97 19.06
N ASN A 318 -29.91 16.14 19.33
CA ASN A 318 -29.53 17.08 18.28
C ASN A 318 -28.14 16.72 17.77
N CYS A 319 -27.98 16.62 16.43
CA CYS A 319 -26.74 16.31 15.77
C CYS A 319 -26.10 17.59 15.19
N ASP A 320 -25.00 18.05 15.77
CA ASP A 320 -24.23 19.19 15.30
C ASP A 320 -23.01 18.69 14.49
N ILE A 321 -22.99 18.96 13.18
CA ILE A 321 -21.93 18.61 12.27
C ILE A 321 -21.08 19.85 11.98
N GLN A 322 -19.93 19.94 12.62
CA GLN A 322 -18.96 21.01 12.42
C GLN A 322 -17.95 20.61 11.36
N ILE A 323 -17.84 21.41 10.32
CA ILE A 323 -16.96 21.14 9.18
C ILE A 323 -15.91 22.24 9.04
N SER A 324 -14.66 21.85 9.17
CA SER A 324 -13.51 22.73 8.87
C SER A 324 -13.03 22.47 7.46
N THR A 325 -12.81 23.55 6.71
CA THR A 325 -12.43 23.46 5.30
C THR A 325 -10.96 23.81 5.07
N ARG A 326 -10.36 23.25 4.04
CA ARG A 326 -9.03 23.61 3.57
C ARG A 326 -9.09 24.94 2.82
N LYS A 327 -7.93 25.60 2.66
CA LYS A 327 -7.82 26.68 1.68
C LYS A 327 -8.16 26.13 0.30
N PRO A 328 -9.02 26.78 -0.49
CA PRO A 328 -9.49 26.20 -1.74
C PRO A 328 -8.36 26.09 -2.78
N ASN A 329 -7.42 27.03 -2.78
CA ASN A 329 -6.34 27.11 -3.76
C ASN A 329 -5.00 26.74 -3.14
N SER A 330 -4.19 26.00 -3.89
CA SER A 330 -2.78 25.75 -3.59
C SER A 330 -1.94 25.81 -4.85
N ILE A 331 -0.70 26.29 -4.70
CA ILE A 331 0.32 26.28 -5.74
C ILE A 331 1.51 25.54 -5.17
N SER A 332 2.02 24.56 -5.92
CA SER A 332 3.24 23.84 -5.59
C SER A 332 4.28 23.98 -6.69
N PHE A 333 5.52 24.20 -6.31
CA PHE A 333 6.68 24.24 -7.16
C PHE A 333 7.62 23.12 -6.78
N GLN A 334 7.98 22.26 -7.74
CA GLN A 334 8.78 21.07 -7.50
C GLN A 334 9.93 20.99 -8.52
N PRO A 335 11.16 21.31 -8.10
CA PRO A 335 12.36 21.05 -8.91
C PRO A 335 12.78 19.58 -8.74
N GLU A 336 13.25 18.97 -9.82
CA GLU A 336 13.70 17.58 -9.89
C GLU A 336 15.04 17.51 -10.62
N GLY A 337 15.99 16.72 -10.10
CA GLY A 337 17.15 16.25 -10.87
C GLY A 337 16.83 14.91 -11.49
N THR A 338 17.11 14.72 -12.76
CA THR A 338 16.88 13.47 -13.47
C THR A 338 18.19 12.81 -13.88
N ASN A 339 18.20 11.50 -13.96
CA ASN A 339 19.30 10.72 -14.55
C ASN A 339 18.67 9.53 -15.28
N THR A 340 18.66 9.60 -16.61
CA THR A 340 18.08 8.58 -17.46
C THR A 340 19.20 7.84 -18.19
N ALA A 341 19.49 6.63 -17.74
CA ALA A 341 20.54 5.75 -18.34
C ALA A 341 21.95 6.38 -18.39
N GLY A 342 22.26 7.32 -17.49
CA GLY A 342 23.54 8.04 -17.45
C GLY A 342 23.45 9.49 -17.92
N ASP A 343 22.40 9.87 -18.62
CA ASP A 343 22.16 11.25 -19.05
C ASP A 343 21.60 12.06 -17.89
N LEU A 344 22.29 13.16 -17.57
CA LEU A 344 21.91 14.06 -16.49
C LEU A 344 20.93 15.11 -17.00
N GLY A 345 19.91 15.37 -16.20
CA GLY A 345 18.90 16.35 -16.53
C GLY A 345 18.30 17.04 -15.33
N ALA A 346 17.44 17.97 -15.62
CA ALA A 346 16.65 18.70 -14.64
C ALA A 346 15.22 18.85 -15.13
N ALA A 347 14.26 18.82 -14.20
CA ALA A 347 12.87 19.12 -14.49
C ALA A 347 12.28 20.06 -13.45
N VAL A 348 11.27 20.81 -13.85
CA VAL A 348 10.51 21.69 -12.97
C VAL A 348 9.03 21.45 -13.20
N SER A 349 8.28 21.25 -12.13
CA SER A 349 6.84 21.15 -12.15
C SER A 349 6.20 22.30 -11.37
N LEU A 350 5.23 22.96 -11.97
CA LEU A 350 4.36 23.94 -11.34
C LEU A 350 2.94 23.40 -11.36
N THR A 351 2.34 23.21 -10.19
CA THR A 351 0.98 22.68 -10.07
C THR A 351 0.09 23.68 -9.34
N TYR A 352 -1.00 24.06 -9.95
CA TYR A 352 -2.11 24.76 -9.32
C TYR A 352 -3.24 23.78 -9.03
N GLU A 353 -3.80 23.84 -7.83
CA GLU A 353 -4.96 23.03 -7.44
C GLU A 353 -6.04 23.91 -6.82
N ASN A 354 -7.31 23.63 -7.19
CA ASN A 354 -8.48 24.12 -6.50
C ASN A 354 -9.32 22.93 -6.05
N ASN A 355 -9.49 22.77 -4.74
CA ASN A 355 -10.14 21.61 -4.14
C ASN A 355 -11.65 21.79 -3.89
N ASN A 356 -12.24 22.85 -4.42
CA ASN A 356 -13.66 23.17 -4.27
C ASN A 356 -14.21 24.01 -5.43
N LEU A 357 -13.87 23.65 -6.65
CA LEU A 357 -14.10 24.46 -7.87
C LEU A 357 -15.56 24.92 -8.02
N PHE A 358 -16.53 24.02 -7.84
CA PHE A 358 -17.95 24.30 -7.99
C PHE A 358 -18.71 24.24 -6.64
N ARG A 359 -18.04 24.45 -5.50
CA ARG A 359 -18.58 24.26 -4.15
C ARG A 359 -19.16 22.88 -3.88
N GLY A 360 -18.67 21.87 -4.61
CA GLY A 360 -19.03 20.46 -4.49
C GLY A 360 -17.89 19.59 -4.02
N SER A 361 -16.77 20.22 -3.61
CA SER A 361 -15.51 19.53 -3.29
C SER A 361 -14.89 18.82 -4.51
N GLU A 362 -15.10 19.37 -5.70
CA GLU A 362 -14.42 18.97 -6.90
C GLU A 362 -12.96 19.45 -6.84
N LEU A 363 -12.02 18.54 -7.15
CA LEU A 363 -10.61 18.89 -7.30
C LEU A 363 -10.32 19.22 -8.77
N PHE A 364 -9.91 20.43 -9.01
CA PHE A 364 -9.36 20.87 -10.30
C PHE A 364 -7.86 21.07 -10.14
N SER A 365 -7.05 20.50 -11.04
CA SER A 365 -5.59 20.62 -11.02
C SER A 365 -5.09 20.93 -12.43
N ILE A 366 -4.18 21.90 -12.54
CA ILE A 366 -3.37 22.14 -13.73
C ILE A 366 -1.92 21.99 -13.33
N GLN A 367 -1.21 21.13 -14.05
CA GLN A 367 0.23 20.94 -13.90
C GLN A 367 0.93 21.29 -15.19
N LEU A 368 1.96 22.11 -15.05
CA LEU A 368 2.92 22.44 -16.11
C LEU A 368 4.26 21.83 -15.72
N ARG A 369 4.83 20.99 -16.58
CA ARG A 369 6.15 20.39 -16.36
C ARG A 369 7.04 20.67 -17.56
N GLY A 370 8.26 21.14 -17.30
CA GLY A 370 9.34 21.23 -18.26
C GLY A 370 10.50 20.36 -17.80
N ALA A 371 11.08 19.58 -18.69
CA ALA A 371 12.26 18.77 -18.43
C ALA A 371 13.29 18.93 -19.54
N PHE A 372 14.54 18.86 -19.15
CA PHE A 372 15.70 18.92 -20.03
C PHE A 372 16.68 17.82 -19.62
N GLU A 373 17.23 17.08 -20.60
CA GLU A 373 18.27 16.09 -20.37
C GLU A 373 19.38 16.25 -21.43
N ALA A 374 20.63 16.30 -20.95
CA ALA A 374 21.79 16.33 -21.80
C ALA A 374 22.07 14.90 -22.30
N ILE A 375 21.80 14.62 -23.57
CA ILE A 375 22.02 13.31 -24.17
C ILE A 375 23.49 13.16 -24.56
N SER A 376 24.14 12.13 -24.03
CA SER A 376 25.53 11.78 -24.38
C SER A 376 25.56 10.49 -25.22
N GLY A 377 26.29 10.48 -26.32
CA GLY A 377 26.71 9.25 -26.99
C GLY A 377 25.87 8.79 -28.18
N LEU A 378 25.06 9.64 -28.79
CA LEU A 378 24.47 9.36 -30.11
C LEU A 378 25.43 9.82 -31.23
N ASP A 379 26.06 8.88 -31.92
CA ASP A 379 26.93 9.16 -33.08
C ASP A 379 26.10 9.87 -34.18
N GLY A 380 26.62 10.99 -34.64
CA GLY A 380 25.97 11.83 -35.68
C GLY A 380 25.02 12.92 -35.19
N TYR A 381 24.77 13.02 -33.87
CA TYR A 381 23.88 14.02 -33.25
C TYR A 381 24.59 14.91 -32.26
N GLN A 382 25.67 15.59 -32.66
CA GLN A 382 26.40 16.49 -31.76
C GLN A 382 25.52 17.66 -31.32
N ASN A 383 25.46 17.91 -29.99
CA ASN A 383 24.85 19.07 -29.32
C ASN A 383 23.33 19.21 -29.46
N LYS A 384 22.56 18.13 -29.44
CA LYS A 384 21.09 18.21 -29.34
C LYS A 384 20.64 17.49 -28.09
N ASP A 385 19.91 18.22 -27.29
CA ASP A 385 19.39 17.75 -25.99
C ASP A 385 17.96 17.25 -26.11
N TYR A 386 17.49 16.56 -25.08
CA TYR A 386 16.09 16.18 -24.94
C TYR A 386 15.34 17.25 -24.17
N GLU A 387 14.24 17.69 -24.73
CA GLU A 387 13.30 18.61 -24.11
C GLU A 387 11.92 17.98 -24.03
N GLU A 388 11.27 18.12 -22.86
CA GLU A 388 9.90 17.68 -22.66
C GLU A 388 9.07 18.76 -21.99
N TYR A 389 7.87 19.01 -22.53
CA TYR A 389 6.90 19.92 -21.96
C TYR A 389 5.56 19.22 -21.83
N ILE A 390 5.02 19.19 -20.60
CA ILE A 390 3.74 18.56 -20.31
C ILE A 390 2.78 19.59 -19.71
N VAL A 391 1.58 19.63 -20.26
CA VAL A 391 0.44 20.30 -19.66
C VAL A 391 -0.59 19.24 -19.32
N GLU A 392 -0.89 19.08 -18.03
CA GLU A 392 -1.91 18.14 -17.56
C GLU A 392 -3.01 18.90 -16.82
N THR A 393 -4.26 18.68 -17.21
CA THR A 393 -5.44 19.19 -16.52
C THR A 393 -6.27 18.02 -16.01
N LYS A 394 -6.63 18.07 -14.74
CA LYS A 394 -7.40 17.03 -14.07
C LYS A 394 -8.60 17.64 -13.35
N LEU A 395 -9.78 17.03 -13.53
CA LEU A 395 -10.99 17.38 -12.81
C LEU A 395 -11.56 16.12 -12.15
N MET A 396 -11.51 16.09 -10.81
CA MET A 396 -12.00 14.97 -10.03
C MET A 396 -13.27 15.35 -9.26
N PHE A 397 -14.31 14.55 -9.42
CA PHE A 397 -15.57 14.69 -8.72
C PHE A 397 -15.64 13.67 -7.58
N PRO A 398 -16.01 14.06 -6.34
CA PRO A 398 -16.12 13.15 -5.20
C PRO A 398 -17.34 12.21 -5.29
N ARG A 399 -17.93 12.08 -6.45
CA ARG A 399 -19.12 11.28 -6.77
C ARG A 399 -19.02 10.67 -8.15
N ILE A 400 -19.82 9.63 -8.39
CA ILE A 400 -19.93 9.07 -9.74
C ILE A 400 -20.71 10.02 -10.66
N ILE A 401 -20.14 10.32 -11.82
CA ILE A 401 -20.81 10.96 -12.95
C ILE A 401 -21.08 9.86 -13.98
N ALA A 402 -22.28 9.28 -13.91
CA ALA A 402 -22.73 8.27 -14.86
C ALA A 402 -24.21 8.52 -15.13
N PRO A 403 -24.60 9.01 -16.33
CA PRO A 403 -25.98 9.38 -16.62
C PRO A 403 -26.96 8.20 -16.50
N PHE A 404 -26.51 6.99 -16.79
CA PHE A 404 -27.33 5.77 -16.86
C PHE A 404 -27.65 5.12 -15.51
N LEU A 405 -27.02 5.57 -14.39
CA LEU A 405 -27.20 4.96 -13.07
C LEU A 405 -28.26 5.69 -12.25
N THR A 406 -29.07 4.94 -11.50
CA THR A 406 -30.07 5.48 -10.59
C THR A 406 -29.43 6.21 -9.40
N LYS A 407 -30.15 7.15 -8.76
CA LYS A 407 -29.64 7.92 -7.64
C LYS A 407 -29.26 7.02 -6.45
N ARG A 408 -30.07 5.99 -6.16
CA ARG A 408 -29.83 5.03 -5.06
C ARG A 408 -28.52 4.27 -5.27
N PHE A 409 -28.33 3.72 -6.46
CA PHE A 409 -27.10 2.99 -6.83
C PHE A 409 -25.85 3.87 -6.79
N LYS A 410 -25.97 5.15 -7.19
CA LYS A 410 -24.88 6.14 -7.10
C LYS A 410 -24.45 6.43 -5.67
N LYS A 411 -25.39 6.45 -4.71
CA LYS A 411 -25.09 6.67 -3.28
C LYS A 411 -24.32 5.47 -2.68
N GLU A 412 -24.71 4.26 -3.06
CA GLU A 412 -24.10 3.01 -2.56
C GLU A 412 -22.69 2.75 -3.09
N LEU A 413 -22.41 3.04 -4.38
CA LEU A 413 -21.16 2.68 -5.04
C LEU A 413 -19.92 3.40 -4.53
N ASN A 414 -20.04 4.53 -3.87
CA ASN A 414 -18.89 5.22 -3.25
C ASN A 414 -17.73 5.53 -4.22
N LEU A 415 -18.05 5.80 -5.50
CA LEU A 415 -17.11 6.03 -6.59
C LEU A 415 -16.81 7.52 -6.76
N GLN A 416 -15.59 7.81 -7.19
CA GLN A 416 -15.15 9.12 -7.67
C GLN A 416 -15.00 9.06 -9.18
N SER A 417 -15.28 10.18 -9.88
CA SER A 417 -15.07 10.31 -11.31
C SER A 417 -13.92 11.26 -11.58
N GLU A 418 -13.07 10.93 -12.53
CA GLU A 418 -11.94 11.74 -12.98
C GLU A 418 -12.04 11.97 -14.48
N LEU A 419 -11.89 13.23 -14.88
CA LEU A 419 -11.61 13.64 -16.24
C LEU A 419 -10.17 14.13 -16.28
N LEU A 420 -9.39 13.58 -17.20
CA LEU A 420 -8.00 13.93 -17.43
C LEU A 420 -7.84 14.41 -18.87
N PHE A 421 -7.10 15.47 -19.04
CA PHE A 421 -6.59 15.93 -20.33
C PHE A 421 -5.11 16.23 -20.16
N SER A 422 -4.27 15.69 -21.05
CA SER A 422 -2.84 15.93 -21.04
C SER A 422 -2.31 16.11 -22.45
N TYR A 423 -1.41 17.07 -22.61
CA TYR A 423 -0.65 17.29 -23.84
C TYR A 423 0.83 17.26 -23.50
N ASN A 424 1.56 16.35 -24.15
CA ASN A 424 2.98 16.14 -23.97
C ASN A 424 3.73 16.38 -25.26
N LEU A 425 4.69 17.30 -25.23
CA LEU A 425 5.62 17.60 -26.30
C LEU A 425 6.99 17.05 -25.94
N GLN A 426 7.52 16.19 -26.79
CA GLN A 426 8.88 15.64 -26.65
C GLN A 426 9.67 16.01 -27.90
N ASN A 427 10.78 16.69 -27.72
CA ASN A 427 11.76 16.99 -28.74
C ASN A 427 13.03 16.22 -28.43
N ARG A 428 13.37 15.25 -29.27
CA ARG A 428 14.62 14.51 -29.25
C ARG A 428 15.43 14.83 -30.50
N PRO A 429 16.74 14.63 -30.49
CA PRO A 429 17.55 14.76 -31.69
C PRO A 429 17.08 13.90 -32.85
N GLU A 430 16.50 12.72 -32.54
CA GLU A 430 16.08 11.73 -33.52
C GLU A 430 14.69 12.01 -34.06
N PHE A 431 13.77 12.52 -33.22
CA PHE A 431 12.35 12.74 -33.57
C PHE A 431 11.69 13.75 -32.66
N HIS A 432 10.62 14.35 -33.17
CA HIS A 432 9.66 15.10 -32.38
C HIS A 432 8.38 14.28 -32.19
N ARG A 433 7.88 14.22 -30.98
CA ARG A 433 6.67 13.47 -30.62
C ARG A 433 5.68 14.35 -29.87
N ARG A 434 4.42 14.23 -30.22
CA ARG A 434 3.30 14.95 -29.57
C ARG A 434 2.30 13.91 -29.12
N VAL A 435 1.94 13.91 -27.85
CA VAL A 435 0.96 12.97 -27.29
C VAL A 435 -0.19 13.75 -26.67
N LEU A 436 -1.38 13.55 -27.21
CA LEU A 436 -2.62 14.06 -26.65
C LEU A 436 -3.33 12.92 -25.92
N THR A 437 -3.63 13.13 -24.63
CA THR A 437 -4.35 12.15 -23.82
C THR A 437 -5.64 12.74 -23.30
N GLY A 438 -6.76 12.02 -23.47
CA GLY A 438 -8.04 12.31 -22.86
C GLY A 438 -8.58 11.08 -22.14
N ALA A 439 -8.94 11.18 -20.86
CA ALA A 439 -9.42 10.01 -20.15
C ALA A 439 -10.61 10.32 -19.23
N TRP A 440 -11.53 9.37 -19.18
CA TRP A 440 -12.63 9.34 -18.21
C TRP A 440 -12.48 8.07 -17.36
N ARG A 441 -12.26 8.27 -16.03
CA ARG A 441 -11.92 7.22 -15.10
C ARG A 441 -12.82 7.23 -13.88
N TYR A 442 -13.04 6.05 -13.30
CA TYR A 442 -13.72 5.87 -12.02
C TYR A 442 -12.75 5.27 -11.01
N HIS A 443 -12.74 5.84 -9.80
CA HIS A 443 -11.91 5.38 -8.70
C HIS A 443 -12.76 4.98 -7.51
N TRP A 444 -12.43 3.87 -6.86
CA TRP A 444 -12.97 3.56 -5.55
C TRP A 444 -11.94 2.89 -4.66
N LYS A 445 -12.02 3.18 -3.39
CA LYS A 445 -11.09 2.72 -2.38
C LYS A 445 -11.84 2.20 -1.17
N ASN A 446 -11.47 1.00 -0.71
CA ASN A 446 -11.92 0.42 0.54
C ASN A 446 -10.75 0.34 1.51
N ASN A 447 -10.63 1.32 2.40
CA ASN A 447 -9.52 1.42 3.35
C ASN A 447 -9.52 0.26 4.36
N ARG A 448 -10.71 -0.22 4.81
CA ARG A 448 -10.82 -1.36 5.74
C ARG A 448 -10.26 -2.65 5.16
N ARG A 449 -10.39 -2.84 3.84
CA ARG A 449 -9.91 -4.02 3.13
C ARG A 449 -8.59 -3.78 2.40
N HIS A 450 -7.97 -2.61 2.56
CA HIS A 450 -6.73 -2.22 1.88
C HIS A 450 -6.76 -2.38 0.35
N ARG A 451 -7.92 -2.15 -0.28
CA ARG A 451 -8.15 -2.34 -1.72
C ARG A 451 -8.48 -1.02 -2.38
N SER A 452 -7.91 -0.81 -3.57
CA SER A 452 -8.30 0.27 -4.47
C SER A 452 -8.47 -0.26 -5.87
N TYR A 453 -9.40 0.35 -6.59
CA TYR A 453 -9.73 0.01 -7.96
C TYR A 453 -9.79 1.28 -8.79
N ARG A 454 -9.37 1.20 -10.03
CA ARG A 454 -9.57 2.23 -11.05
C ARG A 454 -10.14 1.56 -12.29
N PHE A 455 -11.25 2.07 -12.78
CA PHE A 455 -11.85 1.66 -14.04
C PHE A 455 -11.69 2.80 -15.03
N ASP A 456 -10.90 2.58 -16.07
CA ASP A 456 -10.70 3.47 -17.19
C ASP A 456 -11.83 3.19 -18.18
N LEU A 457 -12.92 3.98 -18.13
CA LEU A 457 -14.07 3.81 -19.03
C LEU A 457 -13.66 4.14 -20.46
N LEU A 458 -12.95 5.25 -20.62
CA LEU A 458 -12.45 5.74 -21.88
C LEU A 458 -11.07 6.35 -21.63
N ASP A 459 -10.07 5.91 -22.38
CA ASP A 459 -8.73 6.48 -22.33
C ASP A 459 -8.19 6.55 -23.76
N ILE A 460 -8.12 7.78 -24.28
CA ILE A 460 -7.74 8.10 -25.64
C ILE A 460 -6.31 8.61 -25.62
N ASN A 461 -5.45 8.03 -26.42
CA ASN A 461 -4.10 8.50 -26.64
C ASN A 461 -3.86 8.66 -28.14
N TYR A 462 -3.65 9.89 -28.57
CA TYR A 462 -3.25 10.23 -29.92
C TYR A 462 -1.78 10.61 -29.92
N VAL A 463 -0.97 9.81 -30.61
CA VAL A 463 0.47 10.02 -30.81
C VAL A 463 0.68 10.54 -32.22
N HIS A 464 1.33 11.68 -32.34
CA HIS A 464 1.69 12.32 -33.61
C HIS A 464 3.19 12.55 -33.67
N MET A 465 3.80 12.20 -34.80
CA MET A 465 5.22 12.29 -35.07
C MET A 465 5.48 13.35 -36.15
N PRO A 466 5.47 14.67 -35.79
CA PRO A 466 5.57 15.73 -36.79
C PRO A 466 6.91 15.79 -37.53
N TRP A 467 7.95 15.24 -36.95
CA TRP A 467 9.28 15.26 -37.55
C TRP A 467 10.12 14.09 -37.07
N ILE A 468 10.85 13.48 -38.01
CA ILE A 468 11.85 12.45 -37.81
C ILE A 468 13.12 12.87 -38.53
N SER A 469 14.27 12.77 -37.88
CA SER A 469 15.58 13.11 -38.45
C SER A 469 15.84 12.26 -39.72
N GLN A 470 16.36 12.88 -40.77
CA GLN A 470 16.70 12.18 -42.00
C GLN A 470 17.82 11.13 -41.77
N THR A 471 18.82 11.47 -40.92
CA THR A 471 19.87 10.52 -40.54
C THR A 471 19.30 9.31 -39.83
N PHE A 472 18.37 9.52 -38.88
CA PHE A 472 17.72 8.45 -38.17
C PHE A 472 16.84 7.60 -39.10
N LYS A 473 16.12 8.26 -40.01
CA LYS A 473 15.28 7.60 -41.01
C LYS A 473 16.09 6.69 -41.92
N THR A 474 17.20 7.21 -42.48
CA THR A 474 18.05 6.46 -43.40
C THR A 474 18.77 5.30 -42.71
N ASN A 475 19.31 5.53 -41.51
CA ASN A 475 20.13 4.51 -40.81
C ASN A 475 19.28 3.42 -40.13
N TYR A 476 18.04 3.72 -39.73
CA TYR A 476 17.24 2.80 -38.88
C TYR A 476 15.88 2.45 -39.44
N LEU A 477 15.25 3.28 -40.28
CA LEU A 477 13.86 3.07 -40.74
C LEU A 477 13.76 2.62 -42.20
N ASP A 478 14.68 3.08 -43.08
CA ASP A 478 14.63 2.84 -44.52
C ASP A 478 15.53 1.66 -44.95
N ASP A 479 16.32 1.07 -44.03
CA ASP A 479 17.15 -0.10 -44.34
C ASP A 479 16.26 -1.33 -44.60
N VAL A 480 16.45 -1.93 -45.76
CA VAL A 480 15.59 -2.99 -46.34
C VAL A 480 15.72 -4.34 -45.61
N SER A 481 16.59 -4.45 -44.63
CA SER A 481 16.65 -5.62 -43.78
C SER A 481 15.40 -5.69 -42.88
N SER A 482 14.80 -6.84 -42.84
CA SER A 482 13.51 -7.18 -42.22
C SER A 482 13.32 -6.73 -40.76
N ARG A 483 14.39 -6.44 -40.02
CA ARG A 483 14.35 -5.94 -38.64
C ARG A 483 13.72 -4.55 -38.48
N ASN A 484 13.72 -3.73 -39.52
CA ASN A 484 13.34 -2.32 -39.43
C ASN A 484 11.83 -2.09 -39.60
N ALA A 485 11.07 -3.08 -40.09
CA ALA A 485 9.64 -2.93 -40.23
C ALA A 485 8.91 -2.73 -38.89
N ILE A 486 9.33 -3.46 -37.82
CA ILE A 486 8.78 -3.27 -36.47
C ILE A 486 9.15 -1.89 -35.93
N LEU A 487 10.36 -1.44 -36.22
CA LEU A 487 10.84 -0.12 -35.81
C LEU A 487 10.02 0.98 -36.46
N LYS A 488 9.71 0.88 -37.74
CA LYS A 488 8.91 1.85 -38.48
C LYS A 488 7.55 2.11 -37.83
N TYR A 489 6.84 1.06 -37.37
CA TYR A 489 5.57 1.20 -36.66
C TYR A 489 5.67 1.98 -35.35
N ASN A 490 6.86 2.08 -34.75
CA ASN A 490 7.06 2.83 -33.50
C ASN A 490 7.14 4.35 -33.74
N TYR A 491 7.34 4.77 -34.99
CA TYR A 491 7.51 6.18 -35.38
C TYR A 491 6.42 6.68 -36.33
N GLU A 492 5.31 5.96 -36.41
CA GLU A 492 4.11 6.37 -37.12
C GLU A 492 3.09 7.02 -36.18
N ASP A 493 2.20 7.81 -36.77
CA ASP A 493 1.05 8.34 -36.05
C ASP A 493 0.14 7.21 -35.57
N LEU A 494 -0.28 7.28 -34.31
CA LEU A 494 -1.02 6.19 -33.68
C LEU A 494 -2.19 6.70 -32.86
N PHE A 495 -3.34 6.04 -33.01
CA PHE A 495 -4.50 6.28 -32.20
C PHE A 495 -4.81 5.06 -31.31
N ILE A 496 -4.86 5.27 -30.00
CA ILE A 496 -5.17 4.22 -29.03
C ILE A 496 -6.41 4.66 -28.25
N LEU A 497 -7.49 3.92 -28.38
CA LEU A 497 -8.66 4.03 -27.53
C LEU A 497 -8.78 2.77 -26.71
N LYS A 498 -8.62 2.88 -25.39
CA LYS A 498 -8.66 1.72 -24.48
C LYS A 498 -9.68 1.86 -23.37
N THR A 499 -10.15 0.72 -22.91
CA THR A 499 -10.91 0.52 -21.67
C THR A 499 -10.12 -0.43 -20.77
N GLY A 500 -10.11 -0.21 -19.47
CA GLY A 500 -9.31 -1.05 -18.57
C GLY A 500 -9.74 -1.02 -17.12
N ILE A 501 -9.27 -2.00 -16.37
CA ILE A 501 -9.46 -2.08 -14.91
C ILE A 501 -8.12 -2.29 -14.21
N ASN A 502 -7.88 -1.52 -13.18
CA ASN A 502 -6.70 -1.63 -12.32
C ASN A 502 -7.14 -2.00 -10.91
N PHE A 503 -6.49 -2.98 -10.34
CA PHE A 503 -6.68 -3.42 -8.97
C PHE A 503 -5.38 -3.26 -8.19
N HIS A 504 -5.48 -2.73 -6.97
CA HIS A 504 -4.36 -2.63 -6.04
C HIS A 504 -4.81 -3.02 -4.63
N TYR A 505 -4.08 -3.95 -4.04
CA TYR A 505 -4.20 -4.38 -2.65
C TYR A 505 -2.86 -4.21 -1.94
N ASN A 506 -2.85 -3.67 -0.72
CA ASN A 506 -1.63 -3.58 0.08
C ASN A 506 -1.97 -3.51 1.58
N ASN A 507 -1.60 -4.55 2.32
CA ASN A 507 -1.75 -4.64 3.78
C ASN A 507 -0.40 -4.52 4.53
N GLY A 508 0.66 -4.07 3.86
CA GLY A 508 2.01 -3.97 4.41
C GLY A 508 2.82 -5.27 4.36
N LYS A 509 2.19 -6.45 4.39
CA LYS A 509 2.84 -7.76 4.24
C LYS A 509 2.70 -8.32 2.84
N HIS A 510 1.57 -8.09 2.22
CA HIS A 510 1.23 -8.52 0.87
C HIS A 510 0.78 -7.31 0.06
N ALA A 511 1.33 -7.16 -1.12
CA ALA A 511 0.84 -6.21 -2.11
C ALA A 511 0.55 -6.96 -3.42
N VAL A 512 -0.62 -6.67 -4.00
CA VAL A 512 -1.04 -7.16 -5.32
C VAL A 512 -1.37 -5.96 -6.17
N ARG A 513 -0.83 -5.91 -7.38
CA ARG A 513 -1.23 -4.95 -8.39
C ARG A 513 -1.58 -5.73 -9.65
N SER A 514 -2.75 -5.47 -10.22
CA SER A 514 -3.17 -6.08 -11.47
C SER A 514 -3.77 -5.02 -12.36
N ASN A 515 -3.43 -5.06 -13.64
CA ASN A 515 -3.97 -4.20 -14.67
C ASN A 515 -4.47 -5.09 -15.81
N PHE A 516 -5.65 -4.80 -16.32
CA PHE A 516 -6.18 -5.43 -17.52
C PHE A 516 -6.74 -4.33 -18.43
N GLU A 517 -6.31 -4.30 -19.67
CA GLU A 517 -6.78 -3.32 -20.66
C GLU A 517 -7.04 -3.95 -22.02
N ILE A 518 -8.04 -3.41 -22.70
CA ILE A 518 -8.42 -3.77 -24.06
C ILE A 518 -8.43 -2.49 -24.88
N GLY A 519 -7.66 -2.47 -25.96
CA GLY A 519 -7.58 -1.36 -26.91
C GLY A 519 -8.33 -1.64 -28.20
N GLY A 520 -8.92 -0.61 -28.80
CA GLY A 520 -9.47 -0.60 -30.16
C GLY A 520 -10.80 -1.30 -30.40
N ASN A 521 -11.33 -2.08 -29.46
CA ASN A 521 -12.57 -2.86 -29.69
C ASN A 521 -13.80 -1.98 -29.92
N LEU A 522 -13.93 -0.88 -29.18
CA LEU A 522 -15.03 0.06 -29.36
C LEU A 522 -14.99 0.70 -30.74
N LEU A 523 -13.80 1.11 -31.21
CA LEU A 523 -13.64 1.66 -32.57
C LEU A 523 -13.92 0.61 -33.63
N SER A 524 -13.43 -0.61 -33.46
CA SER A 524 -13.69 -1.70 -34.40
C SER A 524 -15.19 -2.00 -34.52
N ALA A 525 -15.93 -2.01 -33.42
CA ALA A 525 -17.36 -2.19 -33.41
C ALA A 525 -18.08 -1.04 -34.16
N ILE A 526 -17.66 0.21 -33.93
CA ILE A 526 -18.22 1.39 -34.62
C ILE A 526 -17.92 1.32 -36.10
N SER A 527 -16.66 1.04 -36.52
CA SER A 527 -16.29 0.92 -37.95
C SER A 527 -17.07 -0.18 -38.66
N HIS A 528 -17.35 -1.30 -38.01
CA HIS A 528 -18.19 -2.36 -38.56
C HIS A 528 -19.64 -1.92 -38.74
N ILE A 529 -20.22 -1.21 -37.77
CA ILE A 529 -21.61 -0.70 -37.84
C ILE A 529 -21.76 0.35 -38.92
N LEU A 530 -20.78 1.23 -39.08
CA LEU A 530 -20.78 2.30 -40.07
C LEU A 530 -20.42 1.83 -41.49
N GLY A 531 -19.89 0.59 -41.60
CA GLY A 531 -19.47 0.04 -42.88
C GLY A 531 -18.20 0.71 -43.47
N ASP A 532 -17.29 1.16 -42.59
CA ASP A 532 -16.05 1.80 -42.99
C ASP A 532 -15.22 0.90 -43.91
N LYS A 533 -14.52 1.51 -44.88
CA LYS A 533 -13.57 0.80 -45.73
C LYS A 533 -12.20 0.76 -45.09
N LYS A 534 -11.50 -0.35 -45.30
CA LYS A 534 -10.10 -0.50 -44.87
C LYS A 534 -9.16 0.24 -45.82
N ASN A 535 -8.05 0.72 -45.30
CA ASN A 535 -6.96 1.30 -46.09
C ASN A 535 -6.21 0.22 -46.92
N ALA A 536 -5.19 0.62 -47.67
CA ALA A 536 -4.38 -0.28 -48.51
C ALA A 536 -3.68 -1.41 -47.73
N GLU A 537 -3.35 -1.17 -46.44
CA GLU A 537 -2.74 -2.12 -45.51
C GLU A 537 -3.78 -3.07 -44.85
N GLY A 538 -5.08 -2.92 -45.22
CA GLY A 538 -6.15 -3.75 -44.68
C GLY A 538 -6.61 -3.36 -43.26
N GLN A 539 -6.31 -2.15 -42.82
CA GLN A 539 -6.64 -1.62 -41.49
C GLN A 539 -7.80 -0.61 -41.59
N TYR A 540 -8.63 -0.58 -40.53
CA TYR A 540 -9.58 0.52 -40.33
C TYR A 540 -8.84 1.73 -39.78
N THR A 541 -9.26 2.91 -40.19
CA THR A 541 -8.65 4.18 -39.77
C THR A 541 -9.68 5.11 -39.14
N LEU A 542 -9.21 5.94 -38.19
CA LEU A 542 -9.94 7.08 -37.65
C LEU A 542 -9.12 8.33 -38.00
N PHE A 543 -9.72 9.33 -38.68
CA PHE A 543 -9.00 10.51 -39.20
C PHE A 543 -7.77 10.16 -40.07
N ASN A 544 -7.88 9.12 -40.89
CA ASN A 544 -6.80 8.55 -41.72
C ASN A 544 -5.62 7.95 -40.92
N ILE A 545 -5.77 7.70 -39.63
CA ILE A 545 -4.77 7.09 -38.77
C ILE A 545 -5.26 5.71 -38.32
N ALA A 546 -4.44 4.68 -38.49
CA ALA A 546 -4.76 3.34 -38.01
C ALA A 546 -4.86 3.33 -36.48
N TYR A 547 -5.89 2.72 -35.92
CA TYR A 547 -6.01 2.57 -34.48
C TYR A 547 -5.52 1.20 -34.01
N ALA A 548 -4.90 1.21 -32.82
CA ALA A 548 -4.38 -0.01 -32.22
C ALA A 548 -5.49 -0.88 -31.64
N GLN A 549 -5.41 -2.21 -31.92
CA GLN A 549 -6.31 -3.22 -31.35
C GLN A 549 -5.50 -4.30 -30.65
N TYR A 550 -5.67 -4.42 -29.32
CA TYR A 550 -4.88 -5.34 -28.49
C TYR A 550 -5.59 -5.65 -27.17
N VAL A 551 -5.14 -6.71 -26.50
CA VAL A 551 -5.42 -7.04 -25.10
C VAL A 551 -4.11 -7.06 -24.32
N LYS A 552 -4.11 -6.55 -23.08
CA LYS A 552 -2.95 -6.52 -22.20
C LYS A 552 -3.35 -6.80 -20.76
N GLY A 553 -2.56 -7.66 -20.09
CA GLY A 553 -2.71 -7.99 -18.69
C GLY A 553 -1.38 -7.91 -17.96
N ASP A 554 -1.35 -7.25 -16.81
CA ASP A 554 -0.22 -7.15 -15.91
C ASP A 554 -0.60 -7.66 -14.52
N PHE A 555 0.30 -8.38 -13.87
CA PHE A 555 0.13 -8.87 -12.52
C PHE A 555 1.45 -8.77 -11.76
N ASP A 556 1.42 -8.05 -10.63
CA ASP A 556 2.53 -7.91 -9.70
C ASP A 556 2.11 -8.40 -8.32
N TYR A 557 2.91 -9.26 -7.73
CA TYR A 557 2.74 -9.70 -6.35
C TYR A 557 4.01 -9.47 -5.55
N THR A 558 3.88 -8.80 -4.42
CA THR A 558 4.98 -8.60 -3.48
C THR A 558 4.61 -9.16 -2.11
N ARG A 559 5.52 -9.93 -1.53
CA ARG A 559 5.42 -10.42 -0.15
C ARG A 559 6.60 -9.91 0.67
N VAL A 560 6.29 -9.32 1.83
CA VAL A 560 7.29 -8.86 2.80
C VAL A 560 7.22 -9.74 4.04
N LEU A 561 8.32 -10.43 4.32
CA LEU A 561 8.50 -11.25 5.52
C LEU A 561 9.38 -10.48 6.50
N THR A 562 8.87 -10.18 7.68
CA THR A 562 9.65 -9.59 8.76
C THR A 562 10.44 -10.69 9.45
N ILE A 563 11.78 -10.65 9.36
CA ILE A 563 12.68 -11.59 10.02
C ILE A 563 12.87 -11.17 11.47
N ASP A 564 13.16 -9.89 11.68
CA ASP A 564 13.26 -9.26 12.98
C ASP A 564 12.93 -7.75 12.88
N THR A 565 13.15 -6.99 13.94
CA THR A 565 12.78 -5.57 14.01
C THR A 565 13.48 -4.67 12.99
N LYS A 566 14.61 -5.12 12.44
CA LYS A 566 15.44 -4.32 11.50
C LYS A 566 15.65 -5.02 10.14
N ASN A 567 15.30 -6.29 10.04
CA ASN A 567 15.55 -7.09 8.85
C ASN A 567 14.25 -7.61 8.26
N THR A 568 14.10 -7.42 6.95
CA THR A 568 12.94 -7.89 6.18
C THR A 568 13.40 -8.55 4.89
N LEU A 569 12.70 -9.60 4.47
CA LEU A 569 12.85 -10.22 3.16
C LEU A 569 11.65 -9.83 2.30
N ALA A 570 11.89 -9.12 1.21
CA ALA A 570 10.89 -8.81 0.22
C ALA A 570 11.06 -9.73 -1.00
N MET A 571 9.97 -10.31 -1.47
CA MET A 571 9.91 -11.12 -2.68
C MET A 571 8.90 -10.51 -3.63
N HIS A 572 9.24 -10.40 -4.90
CA HIS A 572 8.38 -9.85 -5.94
C HIS A 572 8.31 -10.79 -7.13
N VAL A 573 7.13 -10.92 -7.69
CA VAL A 573 6.86 -11.61 -8.96
C VAL A 573 6.04 -10.66 -9.82
N GLY A 574 6.57 -10.33 -10.99
CA GLY A 574 5.90 -9.51 -12.00
C GLY A 574 5.68 -10.30 -13.29
N LEU A 575 4.46 -10.31 -13.77
CA LEU A 575 4.04 -10.96 -15.01
C LEU A 575 3.34 -9.95 -15.90
N GLY A 576 3.66 -9.94 -17.20
CA GLY A 576 2.98 -9.13 -18.17
C GLY A 576 2.77 -9.90 -19.46
N ILE A 577 1.58 -9.79 -20.05
CA ILE A 577 1.24 -10.39 -21.34
C ILE A 577 0.40 -9.38 -22.13
N ALA A 578 0.77 -9.17 -23.39
CA ALA A 578 0.03 -8.34 -24.32
C ALA A 578 -0.05 -9.03 -25.68
N TYR A 579 -1.21 -8.92 -26.34
CA TYR A 579 -1.44 -9.60 -27.62
C TYR A 579 -2.16 -8.67 -28.60
N PRO A 580 -1.56 -8.36 -29.77
CA PRO A 580 -2.21 -7.61 -30.83
C PRO A 580 -3.14 -8.51 -31.65
N TYR A 581 -4.29 -8.00 -32.07
CA TYR A 581 -5.24 -8.70 -32.93
C TYR A 581 -6.04 -7.73 -33.80
N GLY A 582 -6.85 -8.28 -34.69
CA GLY A 582 -7.80 -7.50 -35.50
C GLY A 582 -7.11 -6.45 -36.37
N ASN A 583 -7.25 -5.19 -35.99
CA ASN A 583 -6.69 -4.05 -36.71
C ASN A 583 -5.17 -3.87 -36.56
N SER A 584 -4.56 -4.54 -35.58
CA SER A 584 -3.12 -4.45 -35.31
C SER A 584 -2.39 -5.74 -35.60
N LYS A 585 -1.36 -5.68 -36.41
CA LYS A 585 -0.44 -6.78 -36.66
C LYS A 585 0.65 -6.87 -35.55
N VAL A 586 1.05 -5.72 -35.04
CA VAL A 586 2.11 -5.53 -34.02
C VAL A 586 1.57 -4.72 -32.86
N LEU A 587 2.07 -4.94 -31.64
CA LEU A 587 1.74 -4.09 -30.49
C LEU A 587 2.35 -2.70 -30.67
N PRO A 588 1.60 -1.64 -30.29
CA PRO A 588 2.18 -0.31 -30.16
C PRO A 588 3.39 -0.32 -29.20
N PHE A 589 4.40 0.44 -29.50
CA PHE A 589 5.62 0.54 -28.69
C PHE A 589 5.33 0.85 -27.23
N GLU A 590 4.38 1.74 -26.95
CA GLU A 590 3.94 2.13 -25.61
C GLU A 590 3.30 0.98 -24.81
N LYS A 591 2.91 -0.09 -25.50
CA LYS A 591 2.26 -1.26 -24.89
C LYS A 591 3.17 -2.48 -24.79
N ARG A 592 4.33 -2.45 -25.42
CA ARG A 592 5.35 -3.50 -25.34
C ARG A 592 6.04 -3.48 -23.98
N TYR A 593 6.59 -4.62 -23.62
CA TYR A 593 7.39 -4.77 -22.41
C TYR A 593 8.88 -4.63 -22.72
N PHE A 594 9.60 -4.17 -21.72
CA PHE A 594 11.06 -4.19 -21.69
C PHE A 594 11.54 -4.66 -20.31
N SER A 595 12.76 -5.17 -20.22
CA SER A 595 13.38 -5.63 -18.99
C SER A 595 14.72 -4.93 -18.75
N GLY A 596 15.20 -4.97 -17.50
CA GLY A 596 16.36 -4.25 -17.00
C GLY A 596 16.01 -2.94 -16.31
N GLY A 597 17.00 -2.37 -15.62
CA GLY A 597 16.88 -1.15 -14.83
C GLY A 597 16.50 -1.38 -13.38
N ALA A 598 16.46 -0.30 -12.60
CA ALA A 598 16.34 -0.31 -11.13
C ALA A 598 15.05 -0.98 -10.58
N ASN A 599 13.99 -1.04 -11.38
CA ASN A 599 12.68 -1.57 -10.98
C ASN A 599 12.34 -2.95 -11.60
N SER A 600 13.29 -3.59 -12.28
CA SER A 600 13.13 -4.87 -12.94
C SER A 600 14.34 -5.77 -12.58
N VAL A 601 15.23 -6.07 -13.52
CA VAL A 601 16.46 -6.83 -13.28
C VAL A 601 17.63 -5.85 -13.17
N ARG A 602 18.05 -5.54 -11.93
CA ARG A 602 18.98 -4.44 -11.60
C ARG A 602 20.42 -4.60 -12.10
N GLY A 603 20.80 -5.81 -12.49
CA GLY A 603 22.12 -6.07 -13.08
C GLY A 603 22.28 -5.62 -14.53
N TRP A 604 21.18 -5.19 -15.17
CA TRP A 604 21.12 -4.78 -16.57
C TRP A 604 20.63 -3.35 -16.68
N GLY A 605 21.11 -2.60 -17.65
CA GLY A 605 20.57 -1.29 -17.99
C GLY A 605 19.12 -1.40 -18.49
N VAL A 606 18.45 -0.26 -18.60
CA VAL A 606 17.07 -0.20 -19.10
C VAL A 606 17.05 -0.65 -20.56
N ARG A 607 16.22 -1.65 -20.88
CA ARG A 607 16.11 -2.24 -22.22
C ARG A 607 17.37 -2.99 -22.73
N GLU A 608 18.21 -3.46 -21.83
CA GLU A 608 19.40 -4.24 -22.20
C GLU A 608 19.19 -5.76 -22.15
N LEU A 609 18.02 -6.23 -21.69
CA LEU A 609 17.75 -7.65 -21.48
C LEU A 609 16.62 -8.15 -22.37
N GLY A 610 16.92 -9.16 -23.19
CA GLY A 610 15.96 -9.86 -24.05
C GLY A 610 15.70 -9.17 -25.41
N PRO A 611 14.75 -9.65 -26.21
CA PRO A 611 13.87 -10.79 -25.95
C PRO A 611 14.59 -12.15 -26.01
N GLY A 612 14.26 -13.04 -25.05
CA GLY A 612 14.84 -14.36 -24.97
C GLY A 612 16.37 -14.35 -24.84
N ARG A 613 17.07 -14.93 -25.81
CA ARG A 613 18.55 -14.98 -25.88
C ARG A 613 19.16 -13.90 -26.78
N TYR A 614 18.35 -12.98 -27.29
CA TYR A 614 18.80 -11.92 -28.19
C TYR A 614 19.81 -10.98 -27.50
N LYS A 615 20.95 -10.74 -28.12
CA LYS A 615 22.03 -9.88 -27.60
C LYS A 615 22.29 -8.63 -28.44
N GLY A 616 21.49 -8.35 -29.44
CA GLY A 616 21.73 -7.33 -30.45
C GLY A 616 22.50 -7.84 -31.66
N THR A 617 22.61 -7.00 -32.69
CA THR A 617 23.47 -7.24 -33.90
C THR A 617 24.89 -6.86 -33.61
N ASP A 618 25.85 -7.66 -34.12
CA ASP A 618 27.29 -7.41 -34.06
C ASP A 618 27.87 -7.18 -32.65
N GLY A 619 27.23 -7.71 -31.62
CA GLY A 619 27.63 -7.55 -30.21
C GLY A 619 27.29 -6.18 -29.62
N ASN A 620 26.67 -5.28 -30.38
CA ASN A 620 26.13 -4.03 -29.89
C ASN A 620 24.69 -4.25 -29.37
N ILE A 621 24.38 -3.63 -28.26
CA ILE A 621 23.04 -3.67 -27.66
C ILE A 621 22.15 -2.75 -28.48
N ASP A 622 21.13 -3.32 -29.12
CA ASP A 622 20.12 -2.56 -29.86
C ASP A 622 18.91 -2.28 -28.95
N PHE A 623 18.98 -1.19 -28.22
CA PHE A 623 17.95 -0.78 -27.24
C PHE A 623 16.55 -0.62 -27.84
N ILE A 624 16.46 -0.42 -29.14
CA ILE A 624 15.18 -0.12 -29.82
C ILE A 624 14.40 -1.41 -30.04
N ASN A 625 15.10 -2.52 -30.35
CA ASN A 625 14.49 -3.82 -30.63
C ASN A 625 14.31 -4.69 -29.38
N GLN A 626 14.88 -4.30 -28.24
CA GLN A 626 14.79 -5.05 -26.99
C GLN A 626 13.46 -4.82 -26.27
N THR A 627 12.37 -5.16 -26.95
CA THR A 627 10.99 -5.13 -26.43
C THR A 627 10.30 -6.47 -26.70
N GLY A 628 9.30 -6.81 -25.91
CA GLY A 628 8.55 -8.07 -26.03
C GLY A 628 7.06 -7.91 -25.77
N ASP A 629 6.33 -8.98 -26.04
CA ASP A 629 4.90 -9.08 -25.81
C ASP A 629 4.58 -9.72 -24.44
N MET A 630 5.57 -10.38 -23.84
CA MET A 630 5.49 -11.01 -22.53
C MET A 630 6.70 -10.61 -21.68
N LYS A 631 6.51 -10.49 -20.37
CA LYS A 631 7.53 -10.16 -19.39
C LYS A 631 7.37 -11.03 -18.13
N LEU A 632 8.50 -11.46 -17.57
CA LEU A 632 8.62 -12.06 -16.26
C LEU A 632 9.74 -11.38 -15.47
N ASP A 633 9.44 -10.89 -14.28
CA ASP A 633 10.41 -10.39 -13.31
C ASP A 633 10.26 -11.15 -11.99
N LEU A 634 11.37 -11.60 -11.44
CA LEU A 634 11.49 -12.27 -10.14
C LEU A 634 12.56 -11.56 -9.33
N ASN A 635 12.20 -11.05 -8.16
CA ASN A 635 13.12 -10.33 -7.30
C ASN A 635 13.03 -10.87 -5.87
N ALA A 636 14.17 -11.05 -5.23
CA ALA A 636 14.29 -11.33 -3.81
C ALA A 636 15.28 -10.36 -3.18
N GLU A 637 14.88 -9.68 -2.12
CA GLU A 637 15.67 -8.62 -1.52
C GLU A 637 15.65 -8.71 0.00
N LEU A 638 16.82 -8.95 0.59
CA LEU A 638 17.04 -8.90 2.03
C LEU A 638 17.42 -7.48 2.43
N ARG A 639 16.53 -6.79 3.11
CA ARG A 639 16.69 -5.42 3.59
C ARG A 639 17.10 -5.40 5.04
N THR A 640 18.03 -4.53 5.39
CA THR A 640 18.45 -4.29 6.77
C THR A 640 18.54 -2.79 7.04
N PHE A 641 18.04 -2.37 8.22
CA PHE A 641 18.30 -1.03 8.72
C PHE A 641 19.74 -0.93 9.20
N LEU A 642 20.50 0.00 8.67
CA LEU A 642 21.89 0.24 9.04
C LEU A 642 21.97 1.23 10.21
N PHE A 643 21.81 2.51 9.91
CA PHE A 643 21.85 3.60 10.87
C PHE A 643 21.16 4.85 10.30
N TRP A 644 20.69 5.73 11.16
CA TRP A 644 20.02 6.98 10.84
C TRP A 644 18.84 6.77 9.84
N LYS A 645 18.98 7.16 8.59
CA LYS A 645 18.00 6.95 7.50
C LYS A 645 18.49 5.94 6.44
N PHE A 646 19.63 5.30 6.67
CA PHE A 646 20.22 4.37 5.71
C PHE A 646 19.72 2.95 5.91
N ASN A 647 19.29 2.35 4.82
CA ASN A 647 18.99 0.93 4.73
C ASN A 647 19.93 0.30 3.72
N GLY A 648 20.43 -0.88 4.03
CA GLY A 648 21.18 -1.72 3.11
C GLY A 648 20.28 -2.80 2.54
N ALA A 649 20.54 -3.20 1.30
CA ALA A 649 19.84 -4.28 0.65
C ALA A 649 20.81 -5.21 -0.06
N PHE A 650 20.59 -6.51 0.11
CA PHE A 650 21.18 -7.54 -0.72
C PHE A 650 20.08 -8.18 -1.55
N PHE A 651 20.25 -8.22 -2.86
CA PHE A 651 19.19 -8.67 -3.77
C PHE A 651 19.68 -9.66 -4.82
N VAL A 652 18.74 -10.45 -5.29
CA VAL A 652 18.88 -11.36 -6.44
C VAL A 652 17.69 -11.13 -7.34
N ASP A 653 17.96 -10.82 -8.59
CA ASP A 653 16.95 -10.56 -9.61
C ASP A 653 17.11 -11.54 -10.76
N ALA A 654 15.99 -11.98 -11.31
CA ALA A 654 15.92 -12.79 -12.51
C ALA A 654 14.72 -12.36 -13.35
N GLY A 655 14.85 -12.34 -14.65
CA GLY A 655 13.73 -11.96 -15.51
C GLY A 655 14.13 -11.96 -16.98
N ASN A 656 13.15 -11.82 -17.84
CA ASN A 656 13.32 -11.65 -19.27
C ASN A 656 12.02 -11.17 -19.92
N ILE A 657 12.09 -10.85 -21.20
CA ILE A 657 10.96 -10.61 -22.08
C ILE A 657 10.95 -11.61 -23.22
N TRP A 658 9.79 -11.82 -23.81
CA TRP A 658 9.62 -12.70 -24.98
C TRP A 658 8.59 -12.11 -25.93
N THR A 659 8.66 -12.50 -27.21
CA THR A 659 7.66 -12.25 -28.23
C THR A 659 6.70 -13.44 -28.32
N LEU A 660 5.41 -13.19 -28.40
CA LEU A 660 4.38 -14.24 -28.54
C LEU A 660 4.09 -14.58 -29.99
N LYS A 661 4.30 -13.63 -30.92
CA LYS A 661 4.21 -13.85 -32.35
C LYS A 661 5.62 -13.94 -32.92
N TYR A 662 5.80 -14.90 -33.81
CA TYR A 662 6.97 -14.90 -34.71
C TYR A 662 6.72 -13.80 -35.72
N TYR A 663 7.53 -12.77 -35.66
CA TYR A 663 7.62 -11.77 -36.70
C TYR A 663 8.68 -12.30 -37.67
N GLU A 664 8.35 -12.55 -38.95
CA GLU A 664 9.24 -13.12 -39.95
C GLU A 664 10.63 -12.41 -40.04
N GLU A 665 10.77 -11.37 -39.26
CA GLU A 665 11.81 -10.38 -39.24
C GLU A 665 12.62 -10.34 -37.93
N GLN A 666 12.50 -11.35 -37.06
CA GLN A 666 13.27 -11.47 -35.79
C GLN A 666 14.29 -12.63 -35.84
#